data_98064cec5cbb2626b15cb229fdae6751
#
_entry.id   98064cec5cbb2626b15cb229fdae6751
#
_cell.length_a   1.000
_cell.length_b   1.000
_cell.length_c   1.000
_cell.angle_alpha   90.00
_cell.angle_beta   90.00
_cell.angle_gamma   90.00
#
_symmetry.space_group_name_H-M   'P 1'
#
loop_
_entity.id
_entity.type
_entity.pdbx_description
1 polymer ?
#
loop_
_entity_poly.entity_id
_entity_poly.type
_entity_poly.pdbx_seq_one_letter_code
_entity_poly.pdbx_strand_id
1 'polypeptide(L)'
;MLEDLLRSLVRRPPRGERMLPMVGLCGDLANVEACLDMFDAALGGAVHVAANVDALDPLPDGSSLVEDTTPGLTALRRLLYNLCKGLSADRFGRLRPLPFRRYRLAEWLMARKLSSDNELDELATLLRRDFGRWGEELLGEAEATVGPVQRIVLGLLRIVLPTAVFRARTGGRIPGVGREFRWFMRQQYLAPEQSSQFVGFAHRLTEGARRHEHAEHLAKLLVHAFLEDLRVAYRRRWWSLGAARRTTYPVAILRALDGEAGPRVLDLINDVRNETGKDDPLLVVAGTRTPPPGVTARPAYRVRRLHEIWVEELPVERQRQRPRAWQLWFDVPATGPNDDEPDPFRRIQPPDPPWWARRAVSATAMFLVVVLAVAAAGFATWRPWRASAPACAPVAADRWVRVVPVADGSCVGFSAYDPDDPATGGRGFLFASDEPGSRRLVEVQRRVYKQNLLAEQLAREQPARPLFTLVYFGQLAGVPGDYPAQSEDIEGLALAQYGALESVASSDTLTPDTVPLIRLLLANTGPANLQGPQVVDLLRPLIGAEPGIVGAIGLDQSRTATLSMINSLTGLGIPMVAPSLSADEMVLSSPLYFQIAPPNHAIADMIEQYLNSLPGVAGRGVRIFHRPDPTDLYTTNMAADLHILARGGRTIWDGSWDVREAFTGADNTDACDDVLFFAGRDSEFPDFLQSLNRACGDQRVLLIADDSVNRFMASADRRRAANSARPLVYVAKASLVTCRNRGQGRRSRVEFYHLATTVDPDIPSWNACAEADKPLGERVQLHPLGERVALTYDAVGLFVRAVQSLAPAVSGVWTEPIPVSAAAVWAALRDLPRQPAIESSSGVLDFSVSQGAHAGRVAHDKWVGMLSVEQIWDPSSTAEPVMVYGCGRATADDTAQCRPYPLAGG
;
A
#
# COMPACT_ATOMS: atom_id res chain seq x y z
N MET A 1 -46.72 -9.54 -0.51
CA MET A 1 -45.80 -8.45 -0.91
C MET A 1 -44.61 -8.25 0.07
N LEU A 2 -44.86 -8.04 1.39
CA LEU A 2 -43.76 -7.96 2.38
C LEU A 2 -43.02 -9.31 2.45
N GLU A 3 -43.75 -10.41 2.49
CA GLU A 3 -43.25 -11.78 2.42
C GLU A 3 -42.35 -11.99 1.18
N ASP A 4 -42.80 -11.57 -0.02
CA ASP A 4 -42.01 -11.73 -1.26
C ASP A 4 -40.70 -10.94 -1.20
N LEU A 5 -40.73 -9.73 -0.62
CA LEU A 5 -39.51 -8.97 -0.41
C LEU A 5 -38.56 -9.71 0.52
N LEU A 6 -39.02 -10.07 1.74
CA LEU A 6 -38.19 -10.77 2.72
C LEU A 6 -37.64 -12.09 2.15
N ARG A 7 -38.46 -12.87 1.44
CA ARG A 7 -38.07 -14.09 0.76
C ARG A 7 -36.98 -13.81 -0.30
N SER A 8 -37.12 -12.71 -1.05
CA SER A 8 -36.14 -12.30 -2.05
C SER A 8 -34.81 -11.88 -1.39
N LEU A 9 -34.86 -11.18 -0.25
CA LEU A 9 -33.69 -10.72 0.49
C LEU A 9 -32.91 -11.86 1.14
N VAL A 10 -33.60 -12.91 1.62
CA VAL A 10 -32.95 -14.11 2.19
C VAL A 10 -32.15 -14.89 1.15
N ARG A 11 -32.58 -14.89 -0.11
CA ARG A 11 -31.89 -15.62 -1.18
C ARG A 11 -30.66 -14.89 -1.68
N ARG A 12 -29.51 -15.54 -1.60
CA ARG A 12 -28.25 -15.00 -2.10
C ARG A 12 -28.15 -15.19 -3.61
N PRO A 13 -27.84 -14.14 -4.40
CA PRO A 13 -27.73 -14.29 -5.86
C PRO A 13 -26.55 -15.20 -6.24
N PRO A 14 -26.60 -15.90 -7.39
CA PRO A 14 -25.51 -16.80 -7.82
C PRO A 14 -24.22 -16.04 -8.16
N ARG A 15 -24.32 -14.78 -8.59
CA ARG A 15 -23.19 -13.89 -8.87
C ARG A 15 -23.41 -12.54 -8.20
N GLY A 16 -22.32 -11.91 -7.75
CA GLY A 16 -22.36 -10.66 -6.98
C GLY A 16 -22.88 -10.87 -5.54
N GLU A 17 -22.99 -9.78 -4.80
CA GLU A 17 -23.62 -9.71 -3.49
C GLU A 17 -24.72 -8.65 -3.55
N ARG A 18 -25.69 -8.75 -2.65
CA ARG A 18 -26.79 -7.79 -2.56
C ARG A 18 -26.59 -6.92 -1.33
N MET A 19 -26.83 -5.63 -1.44
CA MET A 19 -26.98 -4.75 -0.30
C MET A 19 -28.26 -5.13 0.46
N LEU A 20 -28.13 -5.36 1.77
CA LEU A 20 -29.22 -5.83 2.62
C LEU A 20 -29.68 -4.71 3.56
N PRO A 21 -30.93 -4.26 3.47
CA PRO A 21 -31.49 -3.31 4.42
C PRO A 21 -31.68 -3.95 5.79
N MET A 22 -31.78 -3.12 6.82
CA MET A 22 -32.39 -3.48 8.08
C MET A 22 -33.90 -3.18 7.96
N VAL A 23 -34.71 -4.22 7.97
CA VAL A 23 -36.17 -4.12 7.78
C VAL A 23 -36.83 -4.00 9.16
N GLY A 24 -37.49 -2.90 9.42
CA GLY A 24 -38.25 -2.66 10.62
C GLY A 24 -39.77 -2.84 10.37
N LEU A 25 -40.44 -3.55 11.25
CA LEU A 25 -41.88 -3.71 11.29
C LEU A 25 -42.41 -2.96 12.49
N CYS A 26 -43.41 -2.12 12.31
CA CYS A 26 -44.05 -1.38 13.40
C CYS A 26 -45.59 -1.44 13.33
N GLY A 27 -46.25 -1.26 14.45
CA GLY A 27 -47.70 -1.30 14.58
C GLY A 27 -48.14 -1.94 15.88
N ASP A 28 -49.35 -2.56 15.86
CA ASP A 28 -49.79 -3.31 17.01
C ASP A 28 -48.82 -4.47 17.30
N LEU A 29 -48.40 -4.57 18.55
CA LEU A 29 -47.34 -5.52 18.97
C LEU A 29 -47.73 -6.97 18.66
N ALA A 30 -49.03 -7.35 18.88
CA ALA A 30 -49.50 -8.69 18.61
C ALA A 30 -49.40 -9.05 17.12
N ASN A 31 -49.74 -8.13 16.24
CA ASN A 31 -49.62 -8.32 14.79
C ASN A 31 -48.16 -8.35 14.32
N VAL A 32 -47.31 -7.51 14.90
CA VAL A 32 -45.84 -7.48 14.58
C VAL A 32 -45.18 -8.78 15.00
N GLU A 33 -45.46 -9.26 16.23
CA GLU A 33 -44.94 -10.53 16.74
C GLU A 33 -45.43 -11.72 15.90
N ALA A 34 -46.73 -11.75 15.56
CA ALA A 34 -47.29 -12.79 14.67
C ALA A 34 -46.58 -12.81 13.29
N CYS A 35 -46.32 -11.64 12.72
CA CYS A 35 -45.52 -11.55 11.47
C CYS A 35 -44.10 -12.06 11.65
N LEU A 36 -43.42 -11.75 12.75
CA LEU A 36 -42.07 -12.23 13.01
C LEU A 36 -42.06 -13.76 13.27
N ASP A 37 -43.05 -14.30 13.96
CA ASP A 37 -43.20 -15.75 14.19
C ASP A 37 -43.42 -16.52 12.89
N MET A 38 -44.31 -16.02 12.02
CA MET A 38 -44.52 -16.59 10.70
C MET A 38 -43.28 -16.56 9.87
N PHE A 39 -42.52 -15.46 9.87
CA PHE A 39 -41.26 -15.33 9.13
C PHE A 39 -40.18 -16.27 9.69
N ASP A 40 -40.05 -16.38 11.02
CA ASP A 40 -39.09 -17.28 11.68
C ASP A 40 -39.39 -18.75 11.30
N ALA A 41 -40.65 -19.16 11.36
CA ALA A 41 -41.09 -20.48 10.94
C ALA A 41 -40.84 -20.78 9.45
N ALA A 42 -40.94 -19.75 8.60
CA ALA A 42 -40.71 -19.88 7.15
C ALA A 42 -39.23 -20.02 6.80
N LEU A 43 -38.30 -19.52 7.62
CA LEU A 43 -36.86 -19.55 7.32
C LEU A 43 -36.28 -20.99 7.29
N GLY A 44 -36.85 -21.94 7.99
CA GLY A 44 -36.55 -23.36 7.87
C GLY A 44 -35.07 -23.72 7.87
N GLY A 45 -34.51 -24.03 6.67
CA GLY A 45 -33.09 -24.42 6.50
C GLY A 45 -32.14 -23.25 6.28
N ALA A 46 -32.60 -22.01 6.28
CA ALA A 46 -31.72 -20.84 6.22
C ALA A 46 -31.06 -20.56 7.58
N VAL A 47 -29.86 -19.99 7.57
CA VAL A 47 -29.17 -19.62 8.82
C VAL A 47 -29.86 -18.40 9.42
N HIS A 48 -30.49 -18.56 10.58
CA HIS A 48 -31.21 -17.49 11.24
C HIS A 48 -31.15 -17.60 12.77
N VAL A 49 -31.43 -16.50 13.44
CA VAL A 49 -31.58 -16.40 14.89
C VAL A 49 -32.68 -15.40 15.23
N ALA A 50 -33.56 -15.78 16.13
CA ALA A 50 -34.48 -14.85 16.77
C ALA A 50 -33.96 -14.53 18.18
N ALA A 51 -33.86 -13.24 18.48
CA ALA A 51 -33.43 -12.75 19.79
C ALA A 51 -34.45 -11.75 20.32
N ASN A 52 -34.91 -11.98 21.52
CA ASN A 52 -35.69 -11.02 22.26
C ASN A 52 -34.75 -10.11 23.05
N VAL A 53 -34.76 -8.80 22.73
CA VAL A 53 -33.80 -7.83 23.30
C VAL A 53 -33.98 -7.66 24.80
N ASP A 54 -35.21 -7.86 25.32
CA ASP A 54 -35.52 -7.76 26.75
C ASP A 54 -35.23 -9.04 27.54
N ALA A 55 -35.07 -10.19 26.87
CA ALA A 55 -34.87 -11.50 27.46
C ALA A 55 -33.65 -12.25 26.90
N LEU A 56 -32.47 -11.60 26.92
CA LEU A 56 -31.22 -12.16 26.43
C LEU A 56 -30.54 -13.09 27.46
N ASP A 57 -29.99 -14.20 27.02
CA ASP A 57 -29.14 -15.06 27.82
C ASP A 57 -27.99 -14.29 28.49
N PRO A 58 -27.60 -14.60 29.71
CA PRO A 58 -26.43 -14.01 30.37
C PRO A 58 -25.15 -14.43 29.66
N LEU A 59 -24.10 -13.60 29.80
CA LEU A 59 -22.77 -13.94 29.28
C LEU A 59 -22.18 -15.12 30.09
N PRO A 60 -21.39 -16.03 29.45
CA PRO A 60 -20.97 -17.30 30.05
C PRO A 60 -20.02 -17.17 31.27
N ASP A 61 -19.32 -16.05 31.40
CA ASP A 61 -18.23 -15.89 32.37
C ASP A 61 -18.65 -15.21 33.70
N GLY A 62 -19.94 -15.18 34.03
CA GLY A 62 -20.40 -14.56 35.27
C GLY A 62 -20.11 -13.06 35.40
N SER A 63 -19.67 -12.42 34.35
CA SER A 63 -19.34 -10.99 34.28
C SER A 63 -20.55 -10.06 34.49
N SER A 64 -21.68 -10.64 34.87
CA SER A 64 -22.86 -9.90 35.29
C SER A 64 -22.72 -9.17 36.65
N LEU A 65 -21.60 -9.36 37.36
CA LEU A 65 -21.36 -8.77 38.66
C LEU A 65 -20.43 -7.57 38.67
N VAL A 66 -19.76 -7.27 37.55
CA VAL A 66 -19.05 -6.00 37.41
C VAL A 66 -19.92 -5.10 36.55
N GLU A 67 -20.65 -4.19 37.19
CA GLU A 67 -21.34 -3.09 36.57
C GLU A 67 -20.32 -2.36 35.66
N ASP A 68 -20.31 -2.69 34.36
CA ASP A 68 -19.75 -1.80 33.39
C ASP A 68 -20.45 -0.47 33.61
N THR A 69 -19.71 0.57 33.93
CA THR A 69 -20.23 1.91 34.19
C THR A 69 -21.04 2.50 33.02
N THR A 70 -21.25 1.71 31.96
CA THR A 70 -22.00 2.07 30.75
C THR A 70 -23.04 0.97 30.45
N PRO A 71 -24.30 1.09 30.94
CA PRO A 71 -25.37 0.09 30.79
C PRO A 71 -25.63 -0.34 29.35
N GLY A 72 -25.46 0.57 28.38
CA GLY A 72 -25.68 0.30 26.97
C GLY A 72 -24.67 -0.65 26.33
N LEU A 73 -23.43 -0.70 26.79
CA LEU A 73 -22.40 -1.60 26.24
C LEU A 73 -22.65 -3.05 26.68
N THR A 74 -23.09 -3.26 27.91
CA THR A 74 -23.42 -4.59 28.43
C THR A 74 -24.62 -5.21 27.71
N ALA A 75 -25.66 -4.42 27.43
CA ALA A 75 -26.82 -4.89 26.67
C ALA A 75 -26.41 -5.26 25.21
N LEU A 76 -25.59 -4.45 24.58
CA LEU A 76 -25.04 -4.75 23.25
C LEU A 76 -24.22 -6.04 23.24
N ARG A 77 -23.30 -6.24 24.20
CA ARG A 77 -22.49 -7.45 24.31
C ARG A 77 -23.37 -8.69 24.44
N ARG A 78 -24.38 -8.66 25.30
CA ARG A 78 -25.37 -9.77 25.47
C ARG A 78 -26.09 -10.06 24.16
N LEU A 79 -26.57 -9.05 23.46
CA LEU A 79 -27.25 -9.22 22.17
C LEU A 79 -26.33 -9.84 21.12
N LEU A 80 -25.15 -9.29 20.91
CA LEU A 80 -24.19 -9.82 19.93
C LEU A 80 -23.76 -11.26 20.29
N TYR A 81 -23.61 -11.58 21.58
CA TYR A 81 -23.32 -12.93 22.06
C TYR A 81 -24.43 -13.90 21.68
N ASN A 82 -25.69 -13.54 21.94
CA ASN A 82 -26.87 -14.37 21.60
C ASN A 82 -26.99 -14.55 20.09
N LEU A 83 -26.79 -13.49 19.29
CA LEU A 83 -26.76 -13.59 17.85
C LEU A 83 -25.61 -14.50 17.36
N CYS A 84 -24.43 -14.37 17.92
CA CYS A 84 -23.27 -15.22 17.59
C CYS A 84 -23.58 -16.70 17.94
N LYS A 85 -24.10 -16.98 19.12
CA LYS A 85 -24.51 -18.34 19.59
C LYS A 85 -25.55 -18.94 18.64
N GLY A 86 -26.61 -18.20 18.33
CA GLY A 86 -27.69 -18.67 17.46
C GLY A 86 -27.25 -18.92 16.03
N LEU A 87 -26.49 -17.99 15.43
CA LEU A 87 -25.98 -18.11 14.03
C LEU A 87 -24.87 -19.17 13.90
N SER A 88 -24.19 -19.55 15.01
CA SER A 88 -23.17 -20.61 15.02
C SER A 88 -23.75 -21.99 15.32
N ALA A 89 -25.04 -22.14 15.58
CA ALA A 89 -25.65 -23.40 15.96
C ALA A 89 -25.58 -24.44 14.83
N ASP A 90 -25.34 -25.70 15.15
CA ASP A 90 -25.28 -26.83 14.22
C ASP A 90 -26.61 -27.23 13.58
N ARG A 91 -27.72 -26.57 14.01
CA ARG A 91 -29.11 -26.90 13.59
C ARG A 91 -29.38 -26.58 12.10
N PHE A 92 -28.53 -25.88 11.40
CA PHE A 92 -28.74 -25.46 10.01
C PHE A 92 -28.28 -26.50 8.96
N GLY A 93 -28.43 -27.77 9.29
CA GLY A 93 -28.25 -28.87 8.36
C GLY A 93 -26.81 -29.11 7.96
N ARG A 94 -26.54 -29.18 6.64
CA ARG A 94 -25.23 -29.57 6.11
C ARG A 94 -24.22 -28.43 6.01
N LEU A 95 -24.53 -27.22 6.50
CA LEU A 95 -23.62 -26.08 6.48
C LEU A 95 -22.67 -26.16 7.67
N ARG A 96 -21.40 -25.79 7.48
CA ARG A 96 -20.47 -25.63 8.60
C ARG A 96 -20.91 -24.43 9.45
N PRO A 97 -20.79 -24.48 10.78
CA PRO A 97 -21.06 -23.35 11.66
C PRO A 97 -20.34 -22.08 11.23
N LEU A 98 -20.91 -20.91 11.53
CA LEU A 98 -20.26 -19.64 11.26
C LEU A 98 -19.14 -19.38 12.28
N PRO A 99 -17.89 -19.18 11.85
CA PRO A 99 -16.77 -18.95 12.76
C PRO A 99 -16.65 -17.46 13.11
N PHE A 100 -17.16 -17.03 14.24
CA PHE A 100 -17.04 -15.65 14.73
C PHE A 100 -15.70 -15.44 15.47
N ARG A 101 -14.59 -15.53 14.77
CA ARG A 101 -13.24 -15.52 15.37
C ARG A 101 -12.86 -14.14 15.93
N ARG A 102 -13.13 -13.06 15.18
CA ARG A 102 -12.82 -11.68 15.61
C ARG A 102 -13.71 -11.26 16.76
N TYR A 103 -15.00 -11.48 16.61
CA TYR A 103 -15.96 -11.16 17.66
C TYR A 103 -15.66 -11.94 18.96
N ARG A 104 -15.42 -13.25 18.86
CA ARG A 104 -15.07 -14.08 20.03
C ARG A 104 -13.75 -13.66 20.68
N LEU A 105 -12.77 -13.24 19.90
CA LEU A 105 -11.50 -12.71 20.43
C LEU A 105 -11.72 -11.38 21.16
N ALA A 106 -12.49 -10.46 20.60
CA ALA A 106 -12.83 -9.20 21.26
C ALA A 106 -13.59 -9.43 22.57
N GLU A 107 -14.60 -10.28 22.55
CA GLU A 107 -15.40 -10.64 23.72
C GLU A 107 -14.55 -11.31 24.80
N TRP A 108 -13.67 -12.25 24.41
CA TRP A 108 -12.73 -12.90 25.31
C TRP A 108 -11.79 -11.90 25.99
N LEU A 109 -11.25 -10.94 25.24
CA LEU A 109 -10.41 -9.87 25.79
C LEU A 109 -11.19 -8.99 26.77
N MET A 110 -12.41 -8.62 26.42
CA MET A 110 -13.26 -7.79 27.26
C MET A 110 -13.69 -8.47 28.58
N ALA A 111 -13.74 -9.81 28.61
CA ALA A 111 -14.05 -10.60 29.79
C ALA A 111 -12.83 -10.83 30.71
N ARG A 112 -11.61 -10.39 30.32
CA ARG A 112 -10.40 -10.64 31.10
C ARG A 112 -10.10 -9.53 32.11
N LYS A 113 -9.89 -9.95 33.36
CA LYS A 113 -9.34 -9.14 34.42
C LYS A 113 -7.90 -9.57 34.65
N LEU A 114 -6.96 -8.64 34.52
CA LEU A 114 -5.56 -8.87 34.80
C LEU A 114 -5.26 -8.51 36.24
N SER A 115 -4.34 -9.24 36.87
CA SER A 115 -4.10 -9.15 38.33
C SER A 115 -2.62 -9.02 38.68
N SER A 116 -1.70 -9.15 37.71
CA SER A 116 -0.26 -9.05 37.97
C SER A 116 0.27 -7.64 37.77
N ASP A 117 1.39 -7.32 38.43
CA ASP A 117 2.09 -6.05 38.24
C ASP A 117 2.61 -5.88 36.80
N ASN A 118 2.71 -6.97 36.02
CA ASN A 118 3.05 -6.95 34.59
C ASN A 118 1.89 -7.50 33.75
N GLU A 119 0.85 -6.70 33.58
CA GLU A 119 -0.39 -7.06 32.88
C GLU A 119 -0.15 -7.51 31.43
N LEU A 120 0.87 -6.95 30.73
CA LEU A 120 1.16 -7.29 29.33
C LEU A 120 1.72 -8.71 29.20
N ASP A 121 2.58 -9.14 30.09
CA ASP A 121 3.14 -10.49 30.09
C ASP A 121 2.11 -11.55 30.54
N GLU A 122 1.25 -11.20 31.49
CA GLU A 122 0.12 -12.03 31.88
C GLU A 122 -0.81 -12.24 30.70
N LEU A 123 -1.20 -11.16 30.02
CA LEU A 123 -2.08 -11.21 28.84
C LEU A 123 -1.44 -12.03 27.71
N ALA A 124 -0.15 -11.83 27.44
CA ALA A 124 0.59 -12.59 26.42
C ALA A 124 0.60 -14.10 26.74
N THR A 125 0.71 -14.45 28.02
CA THR A 125 0.70 -15.84 28.49
C THR A 125 -0.70 -16.47 28.38
N LEU A 126 -1.75 -15.75 28.77
CA LEU A 126 -3.13 -16.17 28.60
C LEU A 126 -3.51 -16.35 27.12
N LEU A 127 -3.11 -15.42 26.25
CA LEU A 127 -3.32 -15.53 24.82
C LEU A 127 -2.59 -16.76 24.22
N ARG A 128 -1.38 -17.07 24.68
CA ARG A 128 -0.66 -18.29 24.26
C ARG A 128 -1.37 -19.55 24.69
N ARG A 129 -1.86 -19.59 25.93
CA ARG A 129 -2.53 -20.76 26.48
C ARG A 129 -3.88 -21.03 25.81
N ASP A 130 -4.71 -20.01 25.68
CA ASP A 130 -6.10 -20.18 25.27
C ASP A 130 -6.26 -20.20 23.74
N PHE A 131 -5.39 -19.52 22.99
CA PHE A 131 -5.37 -19.54 21.52
C PHE A 131 -4.26 -20.40 20.89
N GLY A 132 -3.30 -20.90 21.69
CA GLY A 132 -2.33 -21.93 21.27
C GLY A 132 -2.99 -23.29 21.01
N ARG A 133 -4.01 -23.64 21.78
CA ARG A 133 -4.79 -24.89 21.65
C ARG A 133 -5.55 -25.06 20.34
N TRP A 134 -5.84 -23.98 19.64
CA TRP A 134 -6.48 -24.05 18.30
C TRP A 134 -5.58 -24.69 17.22
N GLY A 135 -4.30 -24.90 17.50
CA GLY A 135 -3.39 -25.70 16.67
C GLY A 135 -3.43 -27.20 16.96
N GLU A 136 -3.87 -27.59 18.18
CA GLU A 136 -3.92 -28.99 18.59
C GLU A 136 -5.08 -29.75 17.96
N GLU A 137 -6.23 -29.09 17.71
CA GLU A 137 -7.35 -29.70 16.97
C GLU A 137 -7.01 -30.05 15.52
N LEU A 138 -6.08 -29.33 14.89
CA LEU A 138 -5.60 -29.60 13.53
C LEU A 138 -4.54 -30.73 13.48
N LEU A 139 -3.87 -31.01 14.60
CA LEU A 139 -2.82 -32.02 14.68
C LEU A 139 -3.35 -33.34 15.28
N GLY A 140 -4.44 -33.33 16.01
CA GLY A 140 -5.07 -34.52 16.62
C GLY A 140 -5.59 -35.55 15.61
N GLU A 141 -5.99 -35.09 14.40
CA GLU A 141 -6.41 -36.00 13.33
C GLU A 141 -5.24 -36.68 12.58
N ALA A 142 -4.00 -36.16 12.74
CA ALA A 142 -2.81 -36.69 12.06
C ALA A 142 -2.04 -37.76 12.88
N GLU A 143 -2.32 -37.90 14.18
CA GLU A 143 -1.57 -38.80 15.08
C GLU A 143 -1.85 -40.31 14.87
N ALA A 144 -2.88 -40.67 14.16
CA ALA A 144 -3.28 -42.06 14.02
C ALA A 144 -2.44 -42.90 13.04
N THR A 145 -1.49 -42.31 12.29
CA THR A 145 -0.78 -42.99 11.18
C THR A 145 0.75 -42.83 11.14
N VAL A 146 1.41 -42.42 12.24
CA VAL A 146 2.83 -42.00 12.16
C VAL A 146 3.78 -42.88 12.96
N GLY A 147 4.94 -43.24 12.37
CA GLY A 147 5.98 -44.12 12.94
C GLY A 147 6.81 -43.47 14.10
N PRO A 148 7.61 -44.29 14.86
CA PRO A 148 8.21 -43.88 16.13
C PRO A 148 9.23 -42.70 16.03
N VAL A 149 9.98 -42.56 14.95
CA VAL A 149 10.96 -41.49 14.75
C VAL A 149 10.23 -40.14 14.45
N GLN A 150 9.12 -40.23 13.75
CA GLN A 150 8.28 -39.05 13.44
C GLN A 150 7.55 -38.56 14.70
N ARG A 151 7.27 -39.39 15.70
CA ARG A 151 6.71 -39.00 16.99
C ARG A 151 7.68 -38.16 17.83
N ILE A 152 8.98 -38.44 17.75
CA ILE A 152 10.03 -37.66 18.46
C ILE A 152 10.17 -36.28 17.79
N VAL A 153 10.16 -36.21 16.47
CA VAL A 153 10.21 -34.95 15.71
C VAL A 153 8.94 -34.11 15.95
N LEU A 154 7.76 -34.75 15.97
CA LEU A 154 6.50 -34.13 16.33
C LEU A 154 6.47 -33.66 17.81
N GLY A 155 7.10 -34.40 18.74
CA GLY A 155 7.23 -34.01 20.14
C GLY A 155 8.09 -32.76 20.32
N LEU A 156 9.23 -32.68 19.63
CA LEU A 156 10.10 -31.49 19.61
C LEU A 156 9.41 -30.29 18.93
N LEU A 157 8.71 -30.52 17.83
CA LEU A 157 7.88 -29.53 17.16
C LEU A 157 6.76 -29.02 18.07
N ARG A 158 6.21 -29.87 18.94
CA ARG A 158 5.15 -29.54 19.88
C ARG A 158 5.60 -28.55 20.98
N ILE A 159 6.88 -28.49 21.30
CA ILE A 159 7.46 -27.59 22.32
C ILE A 159 7.91 -26.26 21.70
N VAL A 160 8.53 -26.28 20.54
CA VAL A 160 9.13 -25.08 19.90
C VAL A 160 8.15 -24.37 18.96
N LEU A 161 7.29 -25.13 18.26
CA LEU A 161 6.33 -24.59 17.30
C LEU A 161 5.29 -23.65 17.91
N PRO A 162 4.69 -23.88 19.10
CA PRO A 162 3.66 -22.98 19.64
C PRO A 162 4.16 -21.55 19.87
N THR A 163 5.40 -21.39 20.36
CA THR A 163 5.99 -20.06 20.63
C THR A 163 6.38 -19.35 19.33
N ALA A 164 6.93 -20.07 18.39
CA ALA A 164 7.29 -19.51 17.07
C ALA A 164 6.04 -19.17 16.24
N VAL A 165 5.03 -20.06 16.25
CA VAL A 165 3.74 -19.84 15.58
C VAL A 165 2.96 -18.71 16.25
N PHE A 166 2.98 -18.59 17.56
CA PHE A 166 2.33 -17.48 18.27
C PHE A 166 2.99 -16.14 17.94
N ARG A 167 4.34 -16.06 17.97
CA ARG A 167 5.08 -14.86 17.56
C ARG A 167 4.85 -14.51 16.09
N ALA A 168 4.78 -15.52 15.22
CA ALA A 168 4.49 -15.34 13.82
C ALA A 168 3.04 -14.87 13.56
N ARG A 169 2.08 -15.35 14.37
CA ARG A 169 0.66 -14.94 14.32
C ARG A 169 0.44 -13.53 14.85
N THR A 170 1.01 -13.21 16.00
CA THR A 170 0.87 -11.88 16.63
C THR A 170 1.72 -10.82 15.97
N GLY A 171 2.87 -11.19 15.39
CA GLY A 171 3.76 -10.29 14.65
C GLY A 171 3.34 -10.02 13.20
N GLY A 172 2.26 -10.67 12.72
CA GLY A 172 1.69 -10.40 11.38
C GLY A 172 2.57 -10.74 10.17
N ARG A 173 3.68 -11.49 10.36
CA ARG A 173 4.73 -11.73 9.35
C ARG A 173 4.41 -12.83 8.34
N ILE A 174 3.52 -13.78 8.66
CA ILE A 174 3.19 -14.89 7.74
C ILE A 174 1.88 -14.56 6.99
N PRO A 175 1.90 -14.51 5.64
CA PRO A 175 0.70 -14.34 4.84
C PRO A 175 -0.30 -15.48 5.10
N GLY A 176 -1.54 -15.14 5.47
CA GLY A 176 -2.58 -16.14 5.72
C GLY A 176 -2.75 -16.56 7.18
N VAL A 177 -1.77 -16.37 8.03
CA VAL A 177 -1.80 -16.71 9.46
C VAL A 177 -1.99 -15.45 10.30
N GLY A 178 -2.86 -15.47 11.32
CA GLY A 178 -3.10 -14.33 12.21
C GLY A 178 -3.84 -13.15 11.57
N ARG A 179 -4.72 -13.42 10.60
CA ARG A 179 -5.53 -12.38 9.93
C ARG A 179 -6.42 -11.63 10.89
N GLU A 180 -6.88 -12.29 11.95
CA GLU A 180 -7.70 -11.74 13.02
C GLU A 180 -6.93 -10.65 13.78
N PHE A 181 -5.70 -10.94 14.19
CA PHE A 181 -4.84 -10.01 14.94
C PHE A 181 -4.47 -8.78 14.10
N ARG A 182 -4.12 -8.97 12.83
CA ARG A 182 -3.86 -7.87 11.90
C ARG A 182 -5.09 -7.00 11.64
N TRP A 183 -6.27 -7.60 11.63
CA TRP A 183 -7.50 -6.87 11.48
C TRP A 183 -7.71 -5.90 12.65
N PHE A 184 -7.51 -6.35 13.89
CA PHE A 184 -7.60 -5.49 15.07
C PHE A 184 -6.61 -4.34 15.05
N MET A 185 -5.37 -4.57 14.63
CA MET A 185 -4.32 -3.54 14.56
C MET A 185 -4.61 -2.44 13.51
N ARG A 186 -5.60 -2.64 12.65
CA ARG A 186 -5.97 -1.71 11.58
C ARG A 186 -7.30 -1.01 11.83
N GLN A 187 -7.84 -1.11 13.04
CA GLN A 187 -9.13 -0.50 13.34
C GLN A 187 -8.95 0.96 13.74
N GLN A 188 -9.78 1.83 13.16
CA GLN A 188 -9.77 3.27 13.43
C GLN A 188 -10.43 3.64 14.77
N TYR A 189 -11.20 2.73 15.39
CA TYR A 189 -11.94 3.00 16.62
C TYR A 189 -11.07 3.10 17.87
N LEU A 190 -9.93 2.44 17.85
CA LEU A 190 -8.93 2.49 18.92
C LEU A 190 -7.63 2.97 18.28
N ALA A 191 -7.26 4.23 18.48
CA ALA A 191 -6.07 4.82 17.89
C ALA A 191 -4.82 3.97 18.15
N PRO A 192 -4.02 3.60 17.12
CA PRO A 192 -2.86 2.72 17.27
C PRO A 192 -1.66 3.41 17.95
N GLU A 193 -1.81 4.62 18.45
CA GLU A 193 -0.73 5.55 18.80
C GLU A 193 0.25 5.06 19.89
N GLN A 194 -0.03 3.96 20.60
CA GLN A 194 0.81 3.54 21.71
C GLN A 194 1.31 2.09 21.67
N SER A 195 0.97 1.29 20.68
CA SER A 195 1.42 -0.10 20.64
C SER A 195 1.69 -0.62 19.22
N SER A 196 2.96 -0.86 18.95
CA SER A 196 3.43 -1.52 17.71
C SER A 196 3.10 -3.03 17.67
N GLN A 197 2.55 -3.59 18.75
CA GLN A 197 2.28 -5.03 18.89
C GLN A 197 0.82 -5.29 19.27
N PHE A 198 0.25 -6.41 18.80
CA PHE A 198 -1.11 -6.81 19.10
C PHE A 198 -1.39 -6.92 20.61
N VAL A 199 -0.43 -7.34 21.43
CA VAL A 199 -0.61 -7.49 22.88
C VAL A 199 -0.94 -6.16 23.56
N GLY A 200 -0.28 -5.06 23.17
CA GLY A 200 -0.59 -3.73 23.69
C GLY A 200 -1.98 -3.23 23.27
N PHE A 201 -2.39 -3.52 22.02
CA PHE A 201 -3.77 -3.25 21.60
C PHE A 201 -4.79 -4.09 22.40
N ALA A 202 -4.50 -5.38 22.55
CA ALA A 202 -5.37 -6.31 23.28
C ALA A 202 -5.54 -5.92 24.75
N HIS A 203 -4.48 -5.41 25.39
CA HIS A 203 -4.52 -4.92 26.77
C HIS A 203 -5.57 -3.81 26.95
N ARG A 204 -5.71 -2.89 26.01
CA ARG A 204 -6.71 -1.80 26.05
C ARG A 204 -8.16 -2.30 26.08
N LEU A 205 -8.42 -3.52 25.63
CA LEU A 205 -9.74 -4.14 25.67
C LEU A 205 -10.04 -4.85 27.01
N THR A 206 -9.04 -5.12 27.83
CA THR A 206 -9.24 -5.79 29.13
C THR A 206 -10.01 -4.93 30.13
N GLU A 207 -10.60 -5.55 31.15
CA GLU A 207 -11.53 -4.91 32.08
C GLU A 207 -10.96 -3.64 32.73
N GLY A 208 -9.69 -3.66 33.15
CA GLY A 208 -9.05 -2.50 33.80
C GLY A 208 -8.80 -1.35 32.84
N ALA A 209 -8.17 -1.65 31.70
CA ALA A 209 -7.72 -0.65 30.74
C ALA A 209 -8.85 -0.03 29.92
N ARG A 210 -9.92 -0.79 29.59
CA ARG A 210 -11.05 -0.29 28.78
C ARG A 210 -11.86 0.83 29.43
N ARG A 211 -11.73 1.06 30.75
CA ARG A 211 -12.38 2.19 31.44
C ARG A 211 -11.90 3.55 30.92
N HIS A 212 -10.74 3.59 30.30
CA HIS A 212 -10.18 4.79 29.68
C HIS A 212 -10.59 4.96 28.21
N GLU A 213 -11.31 3.97 27.63
CA GLU A 213 -11.75 4.01 26.24
C GLU A 213 -13.20 4.49 26.11
N HIS A 214 -13.53 5.16 25.02
CA HIS A 214 -14.91 5.57 24.76
C HIS A 214 -15.83 4.37 24.51
N ALA A 215 -16.91 4.25 25.26
CA ALA A 215 -17.86 3.14 25.15
C ALA A 215 -18.43 2.99 23.74
N GLU A 216 -18.63 4.09 23.01
CA GLU A 216 -19.12 4.06 21.64
C GLU A 216 -18.10 3.45 20.66
N HIS A 217 -16.81 3.74 20.82
CA HIS A 217 -15.76 3.14 20.01
C HIS A 217 -15.64 1.62 20.25
N LEU A 218 -15.77 1.21 21.51
CA LEU A 218 -15.82 -0.22 21.87
C LEU A 218 -17.06 -0.91 21.29
N ALA A 219 -18.22 -0.25 21.34
CA ALA A 219 -19.46 -0.74 20.75
C ALA A 219 -19.33 -0.92 19.23
N LYS A 220 -18.81 0.09 18.52
CA LYS A 220 -18.55 0.03 17.08
C LYS A 220 -17.53 -1.05 16.72
N LEU A 221 -16.47 -1.22 17.52
CA LEU A 221 -15.49 -2.30 17.33
C LEU A 221 -16.12 -3.69 17.40
N LEU A 222 -16.99 -3.94 18.39
CA LEU A 222 -17.68 -5.23 18.55
C LEU A 222 -18.61 -5.51 17.37
N VAL A 223 -19.44 -4.54 16.98
CA VAL A 223 -20.34 -4.67 15.83
C VAL A 223 -19.53 -4.89 14.55
N HIS A 224 -18.45 -4.14 14.34
CA HIS A 224 -17.57 -4.31 13.18
C HIS A 224 -16.92 -5.70 13.15
N ALA A 225 -16.42 -6.19 14.31
CA ALA A 225 -15.83 -7.53 14.39
C ALA A 225 -16.86 -8.61 14.03
N PHE A 226 -18.09 -8.48 14.52
CA PHE A 226 -19.19 -9.39 14.22
C PHE A 226 -19.56 -9.38 12.73
N LEU A 227 -19.75 -8.20 12.12
CA LEU A 227 -20.07 -8.06 10.70
C LEU A 227 -18.93 -8.51 9.79
N GLU A 228 -17.66 -8.25 10.15
CA GLU A 228 -16.51 -8.70 9.39
C GLU A 228 -16.34 -10.22 9.40
N ASP A 229 -16.67 -10.89 10.51
CA ASP A 229 -16.66 -12.35 10.54
C ASP A 229 -17.72 -12.95 9.61
N LEU A 230 -18.91 -12.34 9.53
CA LEU A 230 -19.92 -12.71 8.54
C LEU A 230 -19.45 -12.46 7.10
N ARG A 231 -18.83 -11.31 6.82
CA ARG A 231 -18.24 -11.00 5.50
C ARG A 231 -17.23 -12.06 5.08
N VAL A 232 -16.32 -12.40 5.97
CA VAL A 232 -15.28 -13.39 5.68
C VAL A 232 -15.88 -14.78 5.46
N ALA A 233 -16.91 -15.17 6.23
CA ALA A 233 -17.59 -16.46 6.07
C ALA A 233 -18.36 -16.59 4.74
N TYR A 234 -18.87 -15.47 4.21
CA TYR A 234 -19.62 -15.42 2.97
C TYR A 234 -18.79 -15.01 1.76
N ARG A 235 -17.54 -14.50 1.94
CA ARG A 235 -16.70 -14.05 0.83
C ARG A 235 -16.43 -15.17 -0.15
N ARG A 236 -16.88 -15.03 -1.40
CA ARG A 236 -16.64 -15.98 -2.48
C ARG A 236 -15.18 -15.91 -2.90
N ARG A 237 -14.52 -17.06 -2.83
CA ARG A 237 -13.19 -17.28 -3.38
C ARG A 237 -13.25 -18.56 -4.20
N TRP A 238 -12.52 -18.64 -5.29
CA TRP A 238 -12.53 -19.79 -6.17
C TRP A 238 -12.19 -21.14 -5.46
N TRP A 239 -11.44 -21.05 -4.34
CA TRP A 239 -11.11 -22.21 -3.49
C TRP A 239 -12.03 -22.38 -2.27
N SER A 240 -13.00 -21.50 -2.06
CA SER A 240 -13.85 -21.55 -0.86
C SER A 240 -15.19 -22.22 -1.14
N LEU A 241 -15.19 -23.55 -1.17
CA LEU A 241 -16.41 -24.37 -1.32
C LEU A 241 -17.46 -24.08 -0.25
N GLY A 242 -17.03 -23.77 0.98
CA GLY A 242 -17.92 -23.42 2.08
C GLY A 242 -18.75 -22.18 1.81
N ALA A 243 -18.16 -21.12 1.26
CA ALA A 243 -18.89 -19.90 0.92
C ALA A 243 -19.79 -20.07 -0.29
N ALA A 244 -19.44 -20.93 -1.26
CA ALA A 244 -20.26 -21.24 -2.40
C ALA A 244 -21.52 -22.08 -2.05
N ARG A 245 -21.46 -22.87 -0.97
CA ARG A 245 -22.60 -23.63 -0.44
C ARG A 245 -23.59 -22.79 0.34
N ARG A 246 -23.23 -21.56 0.74
CA ARG A 246 -24.12 -20.62 1.43
C ARG A 246 -24.96 -19.89 0.42
N THR A 247 -26.15 -20.44 0.11
CA THR A 247 -27.07 -19.93 -0.91
C THR A 247 -28.14 -18.99 -0.34
N THR A 248 -28.15 -18.81 0.99
CA THR A 248 -28.99 -17.86 1.71
C THR A 248 -28.14 -16.96 2.58
N TYR A 249 -28.62 -15.74 2.79
CA TYR A 249 -28.03 -14.82 3.76
C TYR A 249 -28.43 -15.18 5.20
N PRO A 250 -27.59 -14.90 6.20
CA PRO A 250 -27.97 -15.08 7.62
C PRO A 250 -28.96 -14.00 8.03
N VAL A 251 -29.95 -14.39 8.80
CA VAL A 251 -31.04 -13.52 9.24
C VAL A 251 -30.99 -13.36 10.77
N ALA A 252 -31.03 -12.11 11.26
CA ALA A 252 -31.25 -11.79 12.65
C ALA A 252 -32.63 -11.19 12.82
N ILE A 253 -33.48 -11.86 13.58
CA ILE A 253 -34.83 -11.40 13.96
C ILE A 253 -34.72 -10.80 15.35
N LEU A 254 -34.94 -9.48 15.46
CA LEU A 254 -34.87 -8.75 16.73
C LEU A 254 -36.29 -8.40 17.20
N ARG A 255 -36.67 -8.92 18.39
CA ARG A 255 -37.96 -8.70 18.99
C ARG A 255 -37.84 -7.74 20.16
N ALA A 256 -38.95 -7.09 20.53
CA ALA A 256 -39.04 -6.18 21.68
C ALA A 256 -38.02 -5.03 21.63
N LEU A 257 -37.96 -4.32 20.48
CA LEU A 257 -37.08 -3.18 20.30
C LEU A 257 -37.55 -1.86 20.91
N ASP A 258 -38.63 -1.89 21.72
CA ASP A 258 -39.23 -0.72 22.37
C ASP A 258 -38.36 -0.12 23.48
N GLY A 259 -37.35 -0.85 23.98
CA GLY A 259 -36.36 -0.37 24.94
C GLY A 259 -35.24 0.47 24.32
N GLU A 260 -34.46 1.19 25.16
CA GLU A 260 -33.40 2.06 24.71
C GLU A 260 -32.25 1.31 23.94
N ALA A 261 -32.02 0.05 24.28
CA ALA A 261 -30.94 -0.75 23.71
C ALA A 261 -31.19 -1.16 22.25
N GLY A 262 -32.47 -1.41 21.90
CA GLY A 262 -32.84 -1.92 20.58
C GLY A 262 -32.55 -0.96 19.44
N PRO A 263 -33.03 0.28 19.42
CA PRO A 263 -32.75 1.26 18.38
C PRO A 263 -31.27 1.56 18.26
N ARG A 264 -30.52 1.58 19.37
CA ARG A 264 -29.10 1.85 19.41
C ARG A 264 -28.27 0.79 18.66
N VAL A 265 -28.67 -0.47 18.71
CA VAL A 265 -27.98 -1.54 17.96
C VAL A 265 -28.15 -1.35 16.47
N LEU A 266 -29.34 -0.98 15.99
CA LEU A 266 -29.59 -0.71 14.58
C LEU A 266 -28.79 0.51 14.11
N ASP A 267 -28.70 1.55 14.93
CA ASP A 267 -27.94 2.75 14.64
C ASP A 267 -26.42 2.43 14.58
N LEU A 268 -25.89 1.60 15.49
CA LEU A 268 -24.49 1.14 15.45
C LEU A 268 -24.17 0.30 14.22
N ILE A 269 -25.08 -0.58 13.79
CA ILE A 269 -24.91 -1.35 12.54
C ILE A 269 -24.90 -0.40 11.34
N ASN A 270 -25.80 0.59 11.32
CA ASN A 270 -25.85 1.62 10.28
C ASN A 270 -24.53 2.39 10.20
N ASP A 271 -24.03 2.87 11.33
CA ASP A 271 -22.79 3.64 11.40
C ASP A 271 -21.59 2.84 10.92
N VAL A 272 -21.45 1.59 11.40
CA VAL A 272 -20.36 0.70 10.96
C VAL A 272 -20.44 0.41 9.46
N ARG A 273 -21.65 0.25 8.89
CA ARG A 273 -21.83 0.09 7.43
C ARG A 273 -21.43 1.33 6.66
N ASN A 274 -21.76 2.53 7.15
CA ASN A 274 -21.41 3.80 6.53
C ASN A 274 -19.89 4.04 6.64
N GLU A 275 -19.31 3.94 7.82
CA GLU A 275 -17.89 4.22 8.10
C GLU A 275 -16.94 3.26 7.39
N THR A 276 -17.29 1.96 7.34
CA THR A 276 -16.42 0.96 6.70
C THR A 276 -16.55 0.91 5.19
N GLY A 277 -17.63 1.45 4.65
CA GLY A 277 -17.88 1.38 3.23
C GLY A 277 -18.09 -0.02 2.65
N LYS A 278 -18.23 -1.06 3.51
CA LYS A 278 -18.27 -2.47 3.09
C LYS A 278 -19.63 -3.09 3.33
N ASP A 279 -20.14 -3.79 2.34
CA ASP A 279 -21.37 -4.56 2.46
C ASP A 279 -21.14 -5.83 3.30
N ASP A 280 -22.10 -6.18 4.14
CA ASP A 280 -22.13 -7.42 4.91
C ASP A 280 -23.35 -8.27 4.55
N PRO A 281 -23.30 -9.58 4.78
CA PRO A 281 -24.36 -10.47 4.38
C PRO A 281 -25.53 -10.56 5.41
N LEU A 282 -25.55 -9.73 6.46
CA LEU A 282 -26.56 -9.82 7.50
C LEU A 282 -27.87 -9.13 7.10
N LEU A 283 -28.96 -9.90 7.01
CA LEU A 283 -30.31 -9.37 6.97
C LEU A 283 -30.83 -9.22 8.40
N VAL A 284 -31.18 -8.00 8.79
CA VAL A 284 -31.82 -7.73 10.08
C VAL A 284 -33.31 -7.49 9.85
N VAL A 285 -34.16 -8.18 10.60
CA VAL A 285 -35.62 -7.93 10.66
C VAL A 285 -35.96 -7.61 12.09
N ALA A 286 -36.59 -6.47 12.33
CA ALA A 286 -36.80 -5.91 13.66
C ALA A 286 -38.26 -5.56 13.89
N GLY A 287 -38.79 -5.84 15.06
CA GLY A 287 -40.18 -5.53 15.50
C GLY A 287 -40.24 -4.54 16.64
N THR A 288 -41.12 -3.53 16.54
CA THR A 288 -41.36 -2.51 17.55
C THR A 288 -42.78 -1.96 17.43
N ARG A 289 -43.27 -1.27 18.47
CA ARG A 289 -44.58 -0.58 18.40
C ARG A 289 -44.56 0.66 17.54
N THR A 290 -43.51 1.45 17.69
CA THR A 290 -43.34 2.74 17.00
C THR A 290 -41.97 2.79 16.34
N PRO A 291 -41.88 3.38 15.12
CA PRO A 291 -40.59 3.53 14.47
C PRO A 291 -39.69 4.46 15.29
N PRO A 292 -38.34 4.30 15.20
CA PRO A 292 -37.40 5.17 15.89
C PRO A 292 -37.59 6.64 15.52
N PRO A 293 -37.28 7.57 16.43
CA PRO A 293 -37.45 9.01 16.21
C PRO A 293 -36.77 9.46 14.90
N GLY A 294 -37.49 10.22 14.08
CA GLY A 294 -36.98 10.73 12.80
C GLY A 294 -37.07 9.76 11.60
N VAL A 295 -37.66 8.58 11.79
CA VAL A 295 -37.95 7.64 10.70
C VAL A 295 -39.49 7.56 10.53
N THR A 296 -39.93 7.59 9.28
CA THR A 296 -41.35 7.41 8.96
C THR A 296 -41.60 6.01 8.48
N ALA A 297 -42.48 5.28 9.16
CA ALA A 297 -42.96 3.99 8.68
C ALA A 297 -43.78 4.18 7.41
N ARG A 298 -43.62 3.27 6.48
CA ARG A 298 -44.28 3.31 5.17
C ARG A 298 -45.26 2.15 5.02
N PRO A 299 -46.36 2.34 4.26
CA PRO A 299 -47.35 1.28 4.13
C PRO A 299 -46.78 0.00 3.48
N ALA A 300 -47.07 -1.16 4.05
CA ALA A 300 -46.58 -2.46 3.59
C ALA A 300 -47.01 -2.85 2.16
N TYR A 301 -48.02 -2.19 1.55
CA TYR A 301 -48.46 -2.50 0.19
C TYR A 301 -47.54 -1.92 -0.93
N ARG A 302 -46.52 -1.09 -0.59
CA ARG A 302 -45.55 -0.50 -1.56
C ARG A 302 -44.11 -1.04 -1.38
N VAL A 303 -43.93 -2.09 -0.61
CA VAL A 303 -42.65 -2.60 -0.14
C VAL A 303 -41.63 -2.78 -1.26
N ARG A 304 -42.00 -3.35 -2.40
CA ARG A 304 -41.07 -3.64 -3.50
C ARG A 304 -40.56 -2.36 -4.14
N ARG A 305 -41.42 -1.40 -4.46
CA ARG A 305 -41.04 -0.12 -5.04
C ARG A 305 -40.17 0.71 -4.09
N LEU A 306 -40.47 0.66 -2.80
CA LEU A 306 -39.71 1.37 -1.78
C LEU A 306 -38.31 0.78 -1.61
N HIS A 307 -38.16 -0.53 -1.73
CA HIS A 307 -36.87 -1.19 -1.73
C HIS A 307 -36.05 -0.83 -3.00
N GLU A 308 -36.67 -0.78 -4.16
CA GLU A 308 -36.02 -0.36 -5.41
C GLU A 308 -35.48 1.07 -5.28
N ILE A 309 -36.28 2.03 -4.83
CA ILE A 309 -35.86 3.40 -4.57
C ILE A 309 -34.73 3.46 -3.54
N TRP A 310 -34.82 2.69 -2.47
CA TRP A 310 -33.78 2.63 -1.46
C TRP A 310 -32.43 2.12 -2.03
N VAL A 311 -32.45 1.13 -2.90
CA VAL A 311 -31.24 0.63 -3.56
C VAL A 311 -30.56 1.71 -4.43
N GLU A 312 -31.37 2.51 -5.12
CA GLU A 312 -30.88 3.62 -5.96
C GLU A 312 -30.32 4.79 -5.12
N GLU A 313 -30.99 5.13 -4.02
CA GLU A 313 -30.59 6.27 -3.16
C GLU A 313 -29.45 5.94 -2.20
N LEU A 314 -29.30 4.67 -1.80
CA LEU A 314 -28.35 4.26 -0.77
C LEU A 314 -26.90 4.68 -1.03
N PRO A 315 -26.31 4.61 -2.23
CA PRO A 315 -24.94 5.03 -2.48
C PRO A 315 -24.70 6.51 -2.10
N VAL A 316 -25.65 7.38 -2.44
CA VAL A 316 -25.60 8.82 -2.15
C VAL A 316 -25.80 9.09 -0.66
N GLU A 317 -26.79 8.44 -0.04
CA GLU A 317 -27.10 8.61 1.37
C GLU A 317 -25.96 8.09 2.27
N ARG A 318 -25.27 7.08 1.84
CA ARG A 318 -24.10 6.49 2.47
C ARG A 318 -22.88 7.43 2.41
N GLN A 319 -22.60 8.04 1.25
CA GLN A 319 -21.54 9.05 1.11
C GLN A 319 -21.78 10.26 2.00
N ARG A 320 -23.03 10.63 2.18
CA ARG A 320 -23.45 11.72 3.09
C ARG A 320 -23.45 11.29 4.56
N GLN A 321 -23.09 10.05 4.87
CA GLN A 321 -23.13 9.44 6.21
C GLN A 321 -24.48 9.67 6.91
N ARG A 322 -25.57 9.58 6.15
CA ARG A 322 -26.88 9.88 6.69
C ARG A 322 -27.26 8.88 7.77
N PRO A 323 -27.71 9.34 8.95
CA PRO A 323 -28.17 8.45 10.00
C PRO A 323 -29.31 7.59 9.47
N ARG A 324 -29.27 6.29 9.78
CA ARG A 324 -30.30 5.31 9.43
C ARG A 324 -30.53 5.07 7.93
N ALA A 325 -29.57 5.40 7.06
CA ALA A 325 -29.62 5.14 5.63
C ALA A 325 -29.91 3.66 5.27
N TRP A 326 -29.52 2.74 6.14
CA TRP A 326 -29.70 1.30 5.94
C TRP A 326 -31.02 0.75 6.50
N GLN A 327 -31.90 1.58 7.09
CA GLN A 327 -33.13 1.17 7.72
C GLN A 327 -34.33 1.42 6.81
N LEU A 328 -35.21 0.39 6.68
CA LEU A 328 -36.48 0.47 6.00
C LEU A 328 -37.59 0.06 6.96
N TRP A 329 -38.50 0.95 7.28
CA TRP A 329 -39.60 0.73 8.23
C TRP A 329 -40.94 0.62 7.54
N PHE A 330 -41.70 -0.39 7.93
CA PHE A 330 -43.00 -0.69 7.35
C PHE A 330 -44.05 -0.83 8.46
N ASP A 331 -45.24 -0.24 8.20
CA ASP A 331 -46.42 -0.42 9.05
C ASP A 331 -47.10 -1.77 8.77
N VAL A 332 -47.31 -2.54 9.82
CA VAL A 332 -48.06 -3.77 9.76
C VAL A 332 -49.55 -3.42 9.97
N PRO A 333 -50.46 -3.77 9.05
CA PRO A 333 -51.87 -3.41 9.16
C PRO A 333 -52.53 -4.12 10.35
N ALA A 334 -53.53 -3.46 10.97
CA ALA A 334 -54.25 -3.95 12.16
C ALA A 334 -55.16 -5.17 11.91
N THR A 335 -55.42 -5.55 10.66
CA THR A 335 -56.14 -6.73 10.28
C THR A 335 -55.21 -7.94 10.28
N GLY A 336 -55.38 -8.79 11.32
CA GLY A 336 -54.72 -10.09 11.38
C GLY A 336 -54.99 -10.92 10.13
N PRO A 337 -54.22 -11.96 9.83
CA PRO A 337 -54.49 -12.88 8.73
C PRO A 337 -55.90 -13.48 8.97
N ASN A 338 -56.76 -13.43 7.98
CA ASN A 338 -58.03 -14.15 8.00
C ASN A 338 -57.71 -15.64 8.14
N ASP A 339 -58.35 -16.30 9.10
CA ASP A 339 -58.16 -17.76 9.37
C ASP A 339 -58.44 -18.69 8.20
N ASP A 340 -58.99 -18.15 7.10
CA ASP A 340 -59.31 -18.90 5.86
C ASP A 340 -58.26 -18.72 4.73
N GLU A 341 -57.20 -17.97 4.91
CA GLU A 341 -56.16 -17.83 3.88
C GLU A 341 -55.04 -18.87 4.13
N PRO A 342 -54.61 -19.61 3.06
CA PRO A 342 -53.56 -20.62 3.18
C PRO A 342 -52.27 -19.92 3.66
N ASP A 343 -51.64 -20.52 4.66
CA ASP A 343 -50.37 -20.14 5.32
C ASP A 343 -49.53 -19.19 4.48
N PRO A 344 -49.52 -17.88 4.79
CA PRO A 344 -48.89 -16.84 3.95
C PRO A 344 -47.37 -16.99 3.84
N PHE A 345 -46.71 -17.68 4.78
CA PHE A 345 -45.28 -17.91 4.75
C PHE A 345 -44.94 -19.36 4.40
N ARG A 346 -44.97 -19.70 3.12
CA ARG A 346 -44.44 -20.97 2.62
C ARG A 346 -42.95 -21.09 2.96
N ARG A 347 -42.53 -22.26 3.50
CA ARG A 347 -41.11 -22.52 3.85
C ARG A 347 -40.15 -22.06 2.76
N ILE A 348 -39.14 -21.26 3.14
CA ILE A 348 -38.07 -20.80 2.25
C ILE A 348 -37.09 -21.95 2.06
N GLN A 349 -37.15 -22.60 0.90
CA GLN A 349 -36.14 -23.60 0.55
C GLN A 349 -34.88 -22.91 0.07
N PRO A 350 -33.70 -23.17 0.71
CA PRO A 350 -32.44 -22.68 0.19
C PRO A 350 -32.20 -23.18 -1.24
N PRO A 351 -31.78 -22.33 -2.18
CA PRO A 351 -31.40 -22.77 -3.52
C PRO A 351 -30.27 -23.81 -3.46
N ASP A 352 -30.29 -24.78 -4.36
CA ASP A 352 -29.20 -25.75 -4.50
C ASP A 352 -27.87 -25.03 -4.76
N PRO A 353 -26.77 -25.47 -4.11
CA PRO A 353 -25.44 -24.93 -4.40
C PRO A 353 -25.02 -25.27 -5.84
N PRO A 354 -24.17 -24.47 -6.47
CA PRO A 354 -23.61 -24.74 -7.79
C PRO A 354 -23.07 -26.17 -7.87
N TRP A 355 -23.21 -26.84 -9.03
CA TRP A 355 -22.85 -28.26 -9.21
C TRP A 355 -21.41 -28.58 -8.76
N TRP A 356 -20.45 -27.66 -9.02
CA TRP A 356 -19.06 -27.80 -8.61
C TRP A 356 -18.82 -27.69 -7.10
N ALA A 357 -19.75 -27.09 -6.37
CA ALA A 357 -19.69 -26.94 -4.91
C ALA A 357 -20.46 -28.08 -4.18
N ARG A 358 -21.16 -28.96 -4.91
CA ARG A 358 -21.84 -30.12 -4.31
C ARG A 358 -20.82 -31.03 -3.65
N ARG A 359 -21.16 -31.60 -2.48
CA ARG A 359 -20.24 -32.42 -1.68
C ARG A 359 -19.65 -33.59 -2.46
N ALA A 360 -20.46 -34.28 -3.24
CA ALA A 360 -20.00 -35.42 -4.06
C ALA A 360 -18.94 -34.98 -5.06
N VAL A 361 -19.19 -33.95 -5.85
CA VAL A 361 -18.27 -33.44 -6.87
C VAL A 361 -16.97 -32.94 -6.23
N SER A 362 -17.05 -32.20 -5.12
CA SER A 362 -15.86 -31.70 -4.44
C SER A 362 -15.04 -32.82 -3.75
N ALA A 363 -15.67 -33.86 -3.25
CA ALA A 363 -14.96 -35.01 -2.68
C ALA A 363 -14.24 -35.81 -3.77
N THR A 364 -14.88 -36.01 -4.91
CA THR A 364 -14.26 -36.70 -6.07
C THR A 364 -13.10 -35.88 -6.63
N ALA A 365 -13.24 -34.57 -6.77
CA ALA A 365 -12.18 -33.69 -7.23
C ALA A 365 -10.99 -33.66 -6.24
N MET A 366 -11.25 -33.64 -4.96
CA MET A 366 -10.20 -33.69 -3.91
C MET A 366 -9.48 -35.04 -3.97
N PHE A 367 -10.20 -36.16 -4.12
CA PHE A 367 -9.62 -37.49 -4.27
C PHE A 367 -8.71 -37.55 -5.51
N LEU A 368 -9.16 -37.04 -6.66
CA LEU A 368 -8.35 -36.97 -7.89
C LEU A 368 -7.10 -36.11 -7.71
N VAL A 369 -7.19 -34.97 -7.03
CA VAL A 369 -6.04 -34.12 -6.72
C VAL A 369 -5.03 -34.84 -5.82
N VAL A 370 -5.49 -35.57 -4.81
CA VAL A 370 -4.62 -36.38 -3.95
C VAL A 370 -3.94 -37.49 -4.72
N VAL A 371 -4.67 -38.20 -5.59
CA VAL A 371 -4.11 -39.24 -6.45
C VAL A 371 -3.07 -38.68 -7.41
N LEU A 372 -3.35 -37.54 -8.04
CA LEU A 372 -2.40 -36.84 -8.92
C LEU A 372 -1.19 -36.30 -8.15
N ALA A 373 -1.36 -35.82 -6.94
CA ALA A 373 -0.25 -35.38 -6.10
C ALA A 373 0.65 -36.54 -5.66
N VAL A 374 0.08 -37.69 -5.32
CA VAL A 374 0.83 -38.91 -5.01
C VAL A 374 1.53 -39.46 -6.26
N ALA A 375 0.88 -39.44 -7.42
CA ALA A 375 1.50 -39.82 -8.68
C ALA A 375 2.63 -38.88 -9.09
N ALA A 376 2.44 -37.55 -8.92
CA ALA A 376 3.47 -36.54 -9.17
C ALA A 376 4.65 -36.67 -8.21
N ALA A 377 4.40 -36.95 -6.93
CA ALA A 377 5.44 -37.19 -5.94
C ALA A 377 6.21 -38.49 -6.27
N GLY A 378 5.51 -39.56 -6.68
CA GLY A 378 6.14 -40.80 -7.15
C GLY A 378 6.97 -40.59 -8.43
N PHE A 379 6.50 -39.78 -9.36
CA PHE A 379 7.23 -39.43 -10.59
C PHE A 379 8.42 -38.50 -10.30
N ALA A 380 8.30 -37.58 -9.34
CA ALA A 380 9.41 -36.70 -8.91
C ALA A 380 10.53 -37.50 -8.21
N THR A 381 10.22 -38.58 -7.47
CA THR A 381 11.21 -39.46 -6.83
C THR A 381 11.88 -40.43 -7.81
N TRP A 382 11.25 -40.65 -8.98
CA TRP A 382 11.80 -41.59 -10.00
C TRP A 382 12.63 -40.88 -11.08
N ARG A 383 12.54 -39.56 -11.21
CA ARG A 383 13.49 -38.80 -12.06
C ARG A 383 14.81 -38.62 -11.30
N PRO A 384 15.96 -39.06 -11.89
CA PRO A 384 17.25 -38.70 -11.34
C PRO A 384 17.36 -37.18 -11.35
N TRP A 385 17.56 -36.60 -10.17
CA TRP A 385 17.80 -35.17 -9.98
C TRP A 385 18.99 -34.74 -10.88
N ARG A 386 18.69 -34.19 -12.03
CA ARG A 386 19.54 -33.15 -12.59
C ARG A 386 19.18 -31.89 -11.83
N ALA A 387 19.85 -31.65 -10.72
CA ALA A 387 19.89 -30.38 -10.09
C ALA A 387 20.52 -29.41 -11.11
N SER A 388 19.70 -28.70 -11.88
CA SER A 388 20.11 -27.42 -12.43
C SER A 388 20.46 -26.57 -11.20
N ALA A 389 21.68 -26.06 -11.14
CA ALA A 389 22.03 -25.07 -10.13
C ALA A 389 20.93 -24.00 -10.10
N PRO A 390 20.46 -23.57 -8.95
CA PRO A 390 19.41 -22.53 -8.88
C PRO A 390 19.92 -21.33 -9.68
N ALA A 391 19.11 -20.85 -10.62
CA ALA A 391 19.45 -19.75 -11.53
C ALA A 391 19.90 -18.45 -10.80
N CYS A 392 19.61 -18.35 -9.50
CA CYS A 392 19.95 -17.23 -8.64
C CYS A 392 21.19 -17.44 -7.75
N ALA A 393 21.94 -18.51 -7.92
CA ALA A 393 23.15 -18.75 -7.11
C ALA A 393 24.37 -18.08 -7.75
N PRO A 394 25.16 -17.25 -7.03
CA PRO A 394 26.45 -16.79 -7.52
C PRO A 394 27.39 -17.98 -7.70
N VAL A 395 28.31 -17.91 -8.68
CA VAL A 395 29.27 -18.97 -8.98
C VAL A 395 30.19 -19.24 -7.79
N ALA A 396 30.55 -18.18 -7.05
CA ALA A 396 31.36 -18.27 -5.84
C ALA A 396 30.66 -17.54 -4.67
N ALA A 397 30.70 -18.14 -3.49
CA ALA A 397 30.10 -17.54 -2.28
C ALA A 397 30.91 -16.32 -1.82
N ASP A 398 30.20 -15.23 -1.55
CA ASP A 398 30.76 -14.01 -0.95
C ASP A 398 29.77 -13.37 0.03
N ARG A 399 30.27 -12.68 1.06
CA ARG A 399 29.40 -11.98 2.02
C ARG A 399 28.68 -10.77 1.43
N TRP A 400 29.25 -10.17 0.37
CA TRP A 400 28.71 -9.02 -0.33
C TRP A 400 27.72 -9.38 -1.45
N VAL A 401 27.42 -10.67 -1.58
CA VAL A 401 26.50 -11.19 -2.60
C VAL A 401 25.57 -12.20 -1.97
N ARG A 402 24.29 -11.93 -1.98
CA ARG A 402 23.28 -12.87 -1.54
C ARG A 402 22.01 -12.71 -2.35
N VAL A 403 21.74 -13.67 -3.20
CA VAL A 403 20.60 -13.68 -4.11
C VAL A 403 19.81 -14.96 -3.91
N VAL A 404 18.48 -14.83 -3.88
CA VAL A 404 17.57 -15.95 -3.69
C VAL A 404 16.44 -15.93 -4.71
N PRO A 405 15.95 -17.08 -5.18
CA PRO A 405 14.81 -17.13 -6.07
C PRO A 405 13.52 -16.82 -5.32
N VAL A 406 12.58 -16.15 -5.99
CA VAL A 406 11.20 -15.98 -5.51
C VAL A 406 10.22 -16.82 -6.32
N ALA A 407 8.96 -16.84 -5.92
CA ALA A 407 7.95 -17.78 -6.44
C ALA A 407 7.65 -17.64 -7.95
N ASP A 408 7.94 -16.52 -8.54
CA ASP A 408 7.81 -16.24 -9.99
C ASP A 408 9.06 -16.62 -10.80
N GLY A 409 10.10 -17.11 -10.13
CA GLY A 409 11.37 -17.51 -10.75
C GLY A 409 12.39 -16.38 -10.88
N SER A 410 12.03 -15.13 -10.52
CA SER A 410 12.97 -14.01 -10.51
C SER A 410 13.91 -14.08 -9.30
N CYS A 411 15.05 -13.38 -9.39
CA CYS A 411 16.09 -13.37 -8.39
C CYS A 411 16.05 -12.07 -7.58
N VAL A 412 15.90 -12.16 -6.25
CA VAL A 412 15.95 -11.01 -5.35
C VAL A 412 17.10 -11.13 -4.36
N GLY A 413 17.62 -9.99 -3.90
CA GLY A 413 18.77 -9.97 -3.01
C GLY A 413 19.70 -8.84 -3.34
N PHE A 414 20.98 -8.99 -3.07
CA PHE A 414 21.97 -7.93 -3.27
C PHE A 414 23.31 -8.45 -3.82
N SER A 415 24.02 -7.56 -4.53
CA SER A 415 25.37 -7.80 -5.06
C SER A 415 26.20 -6.51 -5.05
N ALA A 416 27.51 -6.67 -4.83
CA ALA A 416 28.50 -5.60 -4.95
C ALA A 416 29.52 -5.83 -6.08
N TYR A 417 29.45 -6.96 -6.79
CA TYR A 417 30.45 -7.36 -7.77
C TYR A 417 29.83 -7.89 -9.07
N ASP A 418 30.58 -7.71 -10.15
CA ASP A 418 30.32 -8.32 -11.45
C ASP A 418 30.82 -9.76 -11.46
N PRO A 419 30.00 -10.76 -11.74
CA PRO A 419 30.43 -12.16 -11.84
C PRO A 419 31.36 -12.41 -13.02
N ASP A 420 31.31 -11.58 -14.07
CA ASP A 420 32.10 -11.72 -15.29
C ASP A 420 33.48 -11.07 -15.17
N ASP A 421 33.75 -10.25 -14.15
CA ASP A 421 35.05 -9.61 -13.94
C ASP A 421 36.06 -10.64 -13.38
N PRO A 422 37.21 -10.84 -14.06
CA PRO A 422 38.23 -11.79 -13.61
C PRO A 422 38.76 -11.51 -12.19
N ALA A 423 38.75 -10.24 -11.74
CA ALA A 423 39.23 -9.85 -10.40
C ALA A 423 38.31 -10.35 -9.30
N THR A 424 37.05 -10.68 -9.61
CA THR A 424 36.09 -11.19 -8.64
C THR A 424 36.15 -12.71 -8.48
N GLY A 425 36.75 -13.43 -9.43
CA GLY A 425 36.80 -14.89 -9.42
C GLY A 425 35.41 -15.54 -9.48
N GLY A 426 34.44 -14.90 -10.16
CA GLY A 426 33.07 -15.38 -10.26
C GLY A 426 32.17 -15.02 -9.05
N ARG A 427 32.68 -14.21 -8.11
CA ARG A 427 31.84 -13.61 -7.05
C ARG A 427 31.04 -12.49 -7.66
N GLY A 428 29.75 -12.47 -7.46
CA GLY A 428 28.92 -11.39 -7.96
C GLY A 428 27.61 -11.89 -8.55
N PHE A 429 26.75 -10.95 -8.86
CA PHE A 429 25.49 -11.18 -9.54
C PHE A 429 25.05 -9.93 -10.31
N LEU A 430 24.67 -10.12 -11.58
CA LEU A 430 24.08 -9.07 -12.42
C LEU A 430 22.58 -9.29 -12.53
N PHE A 431 21.81 -8.34 -12.04
CA PHE A 431 20.36 -8.39 -12.13
C PHE A 431 19.92 -8.08 -13.56
N ALA A 432 18.88 -8.77 -14.03
CA ALA A 432 18.29 -8.67 -15.36
C ALA A 432 19.27 -8.95 -16.52
N SER A 433 20.39 -9.66 -16.32
CA SER A 433 21.38 -9.94 -17.37
C SER A 433 20.78 -10.65 -18.59
N ASP A 434 19.78 -11.50 -18.37
CA ASP A 434 19.13 -12.32 -19.40
C ASP A 434 17.79 -11.72 -19.87
N GLU A 435 17.41 -10.54 -19.40
CA GLU A 435 16.12 -9.91 -19.72
C GLU A 435 16.22 -9.00 -20.95
N PRO A 436 15.27 -9.08 -21.91
CA PRO A 436 15.24 -8.19 -23.06
C PRO A 436 15.06 -6.73 -22.64
N GLY A 437 15.83 -5.83 -23.21
CA GLY A 437 15.74 -4.39 -22.96
C GLY A 437 16.56 -3.90 -21.76
N SER A 438 17.16 -4.79 -20.97
CA SER A 438 17.92 -4.44 -19.76
C SER A 438 19.35 -3.96 -19.99
N ARG A 439 19.80 -3.86 -21.24
CA ARG A 439 21.19 -3.56 -21.58
C ARG A 439 21.77 -2.34 -20.83
N ARG A 440 21.05 -1.23 -20.81
CA ARG A 440 21.45 -0.02 -20.07
C ARG A 440 21.64 -0.29 -18.58
N LEU A 441 20.68 -1.00 -17.97
CA LEU A 441 20.73 -1.37 -16.56
C LEU A 441 21.93 -2.25 -16.24
N VAL A 442 22.23 -3.24 -17.06
CA VAL A 442 23.38 -4.14 -16.91
C VAL A 442 24.71 -3.39 -17.05
N GLU A 443 24.84 -2.51 -18.05
CA GLU A 443 26.04 -1.68 -18.27
C GLU A 443 26.34 -0.78 -17.05
N VAL A 444 25.33 -0.11 -16.48
CA VAL A 444 25.54 0.76 -15.31
C VAL A 444 25.83 -0.04 -14.02
N GLN A 445 25.25 -1.24 -13.86
CA GLN A 445 25.62 -2.14 -12.76
C GLN A 445 27.11 -2.52 -12.84
N ARG A 446 27.58 -2.95 -14.02
CA ARG A 446 28.99 -3.28 -14.24
C ARG A 446 29.91 -2.12 -13.94
N ARG A 447 29.49 -0.90 -14.28
CA ARG A 447 30.26 0.31 -13.95
C ARG A 447 30.42 0.50 -12.45
N VAL A 448 29.32 0.45 -11.70
CA VAL A 448 29.34 0.53 -10.23
C VAL A 448 30.24 -0.56 -9.63
N TYR A 449 30.14 -1.77 -10.09
CA TYR A 449 30.94 -2.87 -9.58
C TYR A 449 32.45 -2.70 -9.84
N LYS A 450 32.84 -2.21 -11.03
CA LYS A 450 34.22 -1.86 -11.35
C LYS A 450 34.75 -0.74 -10.43
N GLN A 451 33.93 0.27 -10.19
CA GLN A 451 34.28 1.36 -9.27
C GLN A 451 34.37 0.88 -7.81
N ASN A 452 33.56 -0.09 -7.39
CA ASN A 452 33.69 -0.72 -6.07
C ASN A 452 35.07 -1.35 -5.86
N LEU A 453 35.58 -2.12 -6.85
CA LEU A 453 36.92 -2.74 -6.78
C LEU A 453 38.02 -1.68 -6.66
N LEU A 454 37.90 -0.57 -7.40
CA LEU A 454 38.84 0.55 -7.32
C LEU A 454 38.78 1.24 -5.96
N ALA A 455 37.57 1.49 -5.42
CA ALA A 455 37.39 2.08 -4.11
C ALA A 455 37.99 1.21 -3.00
N GLU A 456 37.83 -0.11 -3.09
CA GLU A 456 38.44 -1.06 -2.17
C GLU A 456 39.97 -1.11 -2.27
N GLN A 457 40.51 -0.97 -3.47
CA GLN A 457 41.95 -0.86 -3.67
C GLN A 457 42.49 0.41 -3.02
N LEU A 458 41.88 1.56 -3.31
CA LEU A 458 42.30 2.85 -2.74
C LEU A 458 42.15 2.88 -1.21
N ALA A 459 41.14 2.24 -0.64
CA ALA A 459 41.00 2.13 0.81
C ALA A 459 42.13 1.32 1.46
N ARG A 460 42.70 0.33 0.78
CA ARG A 460 43.89 -0.40 1.23
C ARG A 460 45.17 0.42 1.11
N GLU A 461 45.26 1.26 0.08
CA GLU A 461 46.41 2.15 -0.16
C GLU A 461 46.38 3.39 0.78
N GLN A 462 45.19 3.84 1.14
CA GLN A 462 44.92 5.03 1.95
C GLN A 462 44.05 4.68 3.19
N PRO A 463 44.59 3.96 4.18
CA PRO A 463 43.79 3.43 5.29
C PRO A 463 43.17 4.51 6.20
N ALA A 464 43.67 5.72 6.18
CA ALA A 464 43.06 6.86 6.91
C ALA A 464 41.80 7.39 6.22
N ARG A 465 41.66 7.20 4.91
CA ARG A 465 40.53 7.66 4.12
C ARG A 465 39.34 6.72 4.32
N PRO A 466 38.20 7.20 4.85
CA PRO A 466 37.09 6.31 5.16
C PRO A 466 36.45 5.75 3.88
N LEU A 467 36.23 4.44 3.89
CA LEU A 467 35.37 3.75 2.93
C LEU A 467 34.05 3.44 3.61
N PHE A 468 32.94 3.98 3.06
CA PHE A 468 31.59 3.64 3.53
C PHE A 468 30.75 2.97 2.45
N THR A 469 29.75 2.24 2.87
CA THR A 469 28.87 1.48 1.96
C THR A 469 27.45 2.03 2.02
N LEU A 470 26.86 2.30 0.87
CA LEU A 470 25.44 2.59 0.68
C LEU A 470 24.75 1.41 0.01
N VAL A 471 23.54 1.11 0.44
CA VAL A 471 22.70 0.08 -0.18
C VAL A 471 21.63 0.78 -1.03
N TYR A 472 21.66 0.55 -2.33
CA TYR A 472 20.61 0.98 -3.23
C TYR A 472 19.50 -0.07 -3.28
N PHE A 473 18.26 0.32 -3.07
CA PHE A 473 17.08 -0.51 -3.17
C PHE A 473 16.24 -0.11 -4.38
N GLY A 474 16.07 -1.04 -5.30
CA GLY A 474 15.26 -0.81 -6.51
C GLY A 474 14.79 -2.11 -7.15
N GLN A 475 13.95 -1.96 -8.15
CA GLN A 475 13.41 -3.06 -8.95
C GLN A 475 14.39 -3.35 -10.10
N LEU A 476 15.40 -4.20 -9.86
CA LEU A 476 16.48 -4.46 -10.80
C LEU A 476 16.28 -5.71 -11.69
N ALA A 477 15.20 -6.45 -11.49
CA ALA A 477 14.82 -7.62 -12.29
C ALA A 477 13.33 -7.96 -12.12
N GLY A 478 12.80 -8.79 -13.01
CA GLY A 478 11.46 -9.36 -12.90
C GLY A 478 10.35 -8.49 -13.48
N VAL A 479 10.66 -7.51 -14.31
CA VAL A 479 9.68 -6.67 -15.01
C VAL A 479 10.06 -6.58 -16.48
N PRO A 480 9.14 -6.88 -17.40
CA PRO A 480 9.39 -6.67 -18.82
C PRO A 480 9.62 -5.18 -19.12
N GLY A 481 10.77 -4.82 -19.70
CA GLY A 481 11.02 -3.46 -20.10
C GLY A 481 12.50 -3.04 -20.03
N ASP A 482 12.73 -1.75 -20.20
CA ASP A 482 14.05 -1.11 -20.32
C ASP A 482 14.59 -0.55 -19.00
N TYR A 483 13.87 -0.70 -17.89
CA TYR A 483 14.29 -0.24 -16.55
C TYR A 483 14.78 1.22 -16.50
N PRO A 484 14.06 2.21 -17.08
CA PRO A 484 14.60 3.55 -17.25
C PRO A 484 14.85 4.26 -15.92
N ALA A 485 13.96 4.10 -14.96
CA ALA A 485 14.07 4.72 -13.64
C ALA A 485 15.26 4.19 -12.84
N GLN A 486 15.46 2.88 -12.84
CA GLN A 486 16.51 2.20 -12.10
C GLN A 486 17.88 2.44 -12.74
N SER A 487 17.94 2.49 -14.08
CA SER A 487 19.16 2.84 -14.80
C SER A 487 19.60 4.26 -14.47
N GLU A 488 18.68 5.24 -14.47
CA GLU A 488 18.96 6.62 -14.08
C GLU A 488 19.42 6.74 -12.62
N ASP A 489 18.78 6.04 -11.69
CA ASP A 489 19.20 6.03 -10.28
C ASP A 489 20.64 5.51 -10.16
N ILE A 490 20.95 4.37 -10.79
CA ILE A 490 22.29 3.76 -10.69
C ILE A 490 23.34 4.62 -11.44
N GLU A 491 22.98 5.29 -12.53
CA GLU A 491 23.86 6.28 -13.18
C GLU A 491 24.20 7.42 -12.21
N GLY A 492 23.22 7.96 -11.49
CA GLY A 492 23.46 8.98 -10.46
C GLY A 492 24.40 8.50 -9.34
N LEU A 493 24.21 7.24 -8.90
CA LEU A 493 25.11 6.59 -7.93
C LEU A 493 26.54 6.46 -8.49
N ALA A 494 26.67 5.98 -9.73
CA ALA A 494 27.96 5.77 -10.37
C ALA A 494 28.71 7.09 -10.61
N LEU A 495 27.99 8.16 -10.95
CA LEU A 495 28.57 9.51 -11.07
C LEU A 495 29.11 10.02 -9.74
N ALA A 496 28.35 9.89 -8.67
CA ALA A 496 28.80 10.34 -7.36
C ALA A 496 30.00 9.51 -6.85
N GLN A 497 29.97 8.20 -7.09
CA GLN A 497 31.07 7.31 -6.76
C GLN A 497 32.33 7.66 -7.58
N TYR A 498 32.17 7.91 -8.87
CA TYR A 498 33.28 8.33 -9.74
C TYR A 498 33.89 9.66 -9.30
N GLY A 499 33.05 10.67 -8.99
CA GLY A 499 33.54 11.94 -8.46
C GLY A 499 34.37 11.79 -7.19
N ALA A 500 34.02 10.84 -6.32
CA ALA A 500 34.81 10.51 -5.17
C ALA A 500 36.17 9.85 -5.52
N LEU A 501 36.21 9.07 -6.60
CA LEU A 501 37.45 8.44 -7.08
C LEU A 501 38.35 9.43 -7.84
N GLU A 502 37.76 10.32 -8.68
CA GLU A 502 38.46 11.31 -9.46
C GLU A 502 39.16 12.36 -8.58
N SER A 503 38.55 12.75 -7.46
CA SER A 503 39.12 13.69 -6.51
C SER A 503 40.50 13.23 -5.96
N VAL A 504 40.81 11.92 -6.08
CA VAL A 504 42.11 11.34 -5.75
C VAL A 504 43.09 11.46 -6.92
N ALA A 505 42.61 11.26 -8.16
CA ALA A 505 43.42 11.28 -9.36
C ALA A 505 43.89 12.70 -9.73
N SER A 506 43.12 13.73 -9.35
CA SER A 506 43.42 15.13 -9.61
C SER A 506 44.31 15.83 -8.56
N SER A 507 44.79 15.11 -7.56
CA SER A 507 45.46 15.66 -6.39
C SER A 507 46.88 16.17 -6.63
N ASP A 508 47.25 16.49 -7.89
CA ASP A 508 48.50 17.18 -8.22
C ASP A 508 48.55 18.66 -7.71
N THR A 509 47.46 19.14 -7.13
CA THR A 509 47.38 20.48 -6.55
C THR A 509 46.67 20.45 -5.17
N LEU A 510 47.40 20.31 -4.11
CA LEU A 510 47.23 20.86 -2.72
C LEU A 510 45.77 20.96 -2.15
N THR A 511 44.79 20.25 -2.65
CA THR A 511 43.52 20.07 -1.92
C THR A 511 43.58 18.76 -1.17
N PRO A 512 43.41 18.76 0.15
CA PRO A 512 43.46 17.56 0.95
C PRO A 512 42.42 16.56 0.49
N ASP A 513 42.69 15.25 0.53
CA ASP A 513 41.79 14.14 0.27
C ASP A 513 40.61 14.13 1.28
N THR A 514 39.69 15.07 1.13
CA THR A 514 38.54 15.26 2.04
C THR A 514 37.30 14.47 1.67
N VAL A 515 37.31 13.86 0.46
CA VAL A 515 36.13 13.09 -0.02
C VAL A 515 36.29 11.63 0.36
N PRO A 516 35.35 11.04 1.10
CA PRO A 516 35.39 9.63 1.46
C PRO A 516 35.15 8.72 0.27
N LEU A 517 35.69 7.50 0.34
CA LEU A 517 35.45 6.46 -0.67
C LEU A 517 34.07 5.83 -0.50
N ILE A 518 33.44 5.48 -1.60
CA ILE A 518 32.08 4.95 -1.63
C ILE A 518 32.08 3.54 -2.20
N ARG A 519 31.51 2.58 -1.46
CA ARG A 519 31.08 1.28 -1.99
C ARG A 519 29.57 1.28 -2.16
N LEU A 520 29.09 0.78 -3.26
CA LEU A 520 27.67 0.65 -3.57
C LEU A 520 27.25 -0.83 -3.58
N LEU A 521 26.23 -1.15 -2.82
CA LEU A 521 25.61 -2.47 -2.79
C LEU A 521 24.26 -2.36 -3.50
N LEU A 522 24.09 -3.00 -4.64
CA LEU A 522 22.84 -2.97 -5.40
C LEU A 522 21.91 -4.07 -4.92
N ALA A 523 20.69 -3.69 -4.53
CA ALA A 523 19.70 -4.62 -3.98
C ALA A 523 18.43 -4.63 -4.85
N ASN A 524 18.11 -5.79 -5.40
CA ASN A 524 16.86 -6.02 -6.12
C ASN A 524 15.74 -6.39 -5.16
N THR A 525 14.71 -5.57 -5.10
CA THR A 525 13.52 -5.73 -4.25
C THR A 525 12.33 -6.35 -4.97
N GLY A 526 12.54 -6.73 -6.25
CA GLY A 526 11.49 -7.27 -7.10
C GLY A 526 10.41 -6.25 -7.49
N PRO A 527 9.42 -6.67 -8.30
CA PRO A 527 8.36 -5.80 -8.80
C PRO A 527 7.64 -5.04 -7.69
N ALA A 528 7.49 -3.72 -7.87
CA ALA A 528 6.79 -2.83 -6.92
C ALA A 528 7.31 -2.93 -5.46
N ASN A 529 8.59 -3.27 -5.25
CA ASN A 529 9.23 -3.47 -3.95
C ASN A 529 8.58 -4.56 -3.07
N LEU A 530 7.85 -5.51 -3.66
CA LEU A 530 7.10 -6.51 -2.91
C LEU A 530 7.97 -7.38 -2.02
N GLN A 531 9.21 -7.63 -2.41
CA GLN A 531 10.19 -8.42 -1.66
C GLN A 531 11.17 -7.56 -0.85
N GLY A 532 10.97 -6.24 -0.81
CA GLY A 532 11.82 -5.30 -0.07
C GLY A 532 12.11 -5.74 1.38
N PRO A 533 11.10 -6.04 2.23
CA PRO A 533 11.34 -6.54 3.58
C PRO A 533 12.17 -7.84 3.63
N GLN A 534 11.97 -8.74 2.67
CA GLN A 534 12.76 -9.98 2.57
C GLN A 534 14.23 -9.68 2.26
N VAL A 535 14.51 -8.75 1.35
CA VAL A 535 15.86 -8.33 0.98
C VAL A 535 16.56 -7.65 2.17
N VAL A 536 15.84 -6.83 2.94
CA VAL A 536 16.36 -6.25 4.19
C VAL A 536 16.70 -7.35 5.22
N ASP A 537 15.88 -8.40 5.32
CA ASP A 537 16.19 -9.53 6.21
C ASP A 537 17.43 -10.34 5.72
N LEU A 538 17.65 -10.43 4.40
CA LEU A 538 18.89 -11.02 3.83
C LEU A 538 20.13 -10.18 4.15
N LEU A 539 20.00 -8.84 4.22
CA LEU A 539 21.08 -7.91 4.56
C LEU A 539 21.41 -7.88 6.05
N ARG A 540 20.50 -8.24 6.93
CA ARG A 540 20.67 -8.17 8.39
C ARG A 540 21.98 -8.76 8.91
N PRO A 541 22.44 -9.96 8.51
CA PRO A 541 23.71 -10.51 8.97
C PRO A 541 24.92 -9.69 8.50
N LEU A 542 24.85 -9.13 7.28
CA LEU A 542 25.91 -8.31 6.71
C LEU A 542 26.01 -6.96 7.44
N ILE A 543 24.86 -6.30 7.71
CA ILE A 543 24.81 -5.05 8.49
C ILE A 543 25.39 -5.25 9.89
N GLY A 544 25.10 -6.40 10.53
CA GLY A 544 25.65 -6.73 11.84
C GLY A 544 27.17 -6.97 11.85
N ALA A 545 27.74 -7.42 10.72
CA ALA A 545 29.16 -7.71 10.59
C ALA A 545 30.00 -6.53 10.06
N GLU A 546 29.37 -5.61 9.32
CA GLU A 546 30.01 -4.51 8.58
C GLU A 546 29.44 -3.16 9.02
N PRO A 547 30.01 -2.52 10.06
CA PRO A 547 29.56 -1.24 10.55
C PRO A 547 29.68 -0.10 9.53
N GLY A 548 30.50 -0.27 8.49
CA GLY A 548 30.63 0.66 7.37
C GLY A 548 29.44 0.71 6.42
N ILE A 549 28.41 -0.12 6.58
CA ILE A 549 27.13 0.05 5.90
C ILE A 549 26.34 1.15 6.62
N VAL A 550 26.33 2.33 6.06
CA VAL A 550 25.89 3.53 6.77
C VAL A 550 24.55 4.08 6.33
N GLY A 551 24.01 3.62 5.21
CA GLY A 551 22.74 4.15 4.72
C GLY A 551 22.11 3.36 3.58
N ALA A 552 20.85 3.66 3.36
CA ALA A 552 20.07 3.16 2.24
C ALA A 552 19.63 4.32 1.33
N ILE A 553 19.58 4.06 0.02
CA ILE A 553 19.24 5.05 -0.99
C ILE A 553 18.32 4.43 -2.05
N GLY A 554 17.57 5.24 -2.79
CA GLY A 554 16.67 4.79 -3.84
C GLY A 554 15.25 4.59 -3.34
N LEU A 555 14.92 3.37 -2.89
CA LEU A 555 13.58 2.95 -2.45
C LEU A 555 12.53 2.95 -3.59
N ASP A 556 12.91 3.32 -4.79
CA ASP A 556 12.26 3.24 -6.10
C ASP A 556 10.86 3.89 -6.20
N GLN A 557 9.84 3.36 -5.53
CA GLN A 557 8.44 3.79 -5.70
C GLN A 557 7.74 3.99 -4.35
N SER A 558 6.90 5.04 -4.25
CA SER A 558 6.03 5.26 -3.09
C SER A 558 4.87 4.25 -3.10
N ARG A 559 5.07 3.12 -2.44
CA ARG A 559 4.08 2.04 -2.32
C ARG A 559 3.96 1.54 -0.88
N THR A 560 2.88 0.84 -0.58
CA THR A 560 2.69 0.20 0.74
C THR A 560 3.80 -0.82 1.06
N ALA A 561 4.35 -1.51 0.05
CA ALA A 561 5.49 -2.40 0.21
C ALA A 561 6.77 -1.64 0.60
N THR A 562 6.97 -0.44 0.04
CA THR A 562 8.07 0.45 0.38
C THR A 562 7.99 0.93 1.83
N LEU A 563 6.79 1.28 2.33
CA LEU A 563 6.61 1.58 3.76
C LEU A 563 7.03 0.40 4.66
N SER A 564 6.69 -0.82 4.26
CA SER A 564 7.09 -2.01 5.01
C SER A 564 8.61 -2.21 4.99
N MET A 565 9.28 -1.89 3.88
CA MET A 565 10.74 -1.91 3.76
C MET A 565 11.40 -0.83 4.60
N ILE A 566 10.88 0.41 4.59
CA ILE A 566 11.35 1.52 5.44
C ILE A 566 11.27 1.13 6.92
N ASN A 567 10.16 0.51 7.35
CA ASN A 567 10.03 0.02 8.73
C ASN A 567 11.06 -1.07 9.07
N SER A 568 11.38 -1.95 8.12
CA SER A 568 12.40 -2.99 8.32
C SER A 568 13.81 -2.39 8.45
N LEU A 569 14.16 -1.40 7.61
CA LEU A 569 15.42 -0.67 7.68
C LEU A 569 15.51 0.17 8.96
N THR A 570 14.41 0.79 9.40
CA THR A 570 14.33 1.50 10.68
C THR A 570 14.63 0.56 11.84
N GLY A 571 14.10 -0.67 11.82
CA GLY A 571 14.39 -1.69 12.82
C GLY A 571 15.87 -2.15 12.86
N LEU A 572 16.64 -1.86 11.80
CA LEU A 572 18.10 -2.10 11.74
C LEU A 572 18.92 -0.85 12.07
N GLY A 573 18.28 0.30 12.27
CA GLY A 573 18.96 1.55 12.54
C GLY A 573 19.67 2.17 11.33
N ILE A 574 19.24 1.84 10.11
CA ILE A 574 19.85 2.34 8.87
C ILE A 574 19.14 3.61 8.41
N PRO A 575 19.81 4.76 8.34
CA PRO A 575 19.25 5.97 7.76
C PRO A 575 19.03 5.82 6.26
N MET A 576 17.98 6.47 5.77
CA MET A 576 17.53 6.38 4.40
C MET A 576 17.44 7.77 3.78
N VAL A 577 17.95 7.94 2.56
CA VAL A 577 17.73 9.13 1.74
C VAL A 577 17.01 8.74 0.46
N ALA A 578 15.78 9.22 0.31
CA ALA A 578 14.95 8.99 -0.86
C ALA A 578 15.14 10.15 -1.86
N PRO A 579 15.69 9.90 -3.06
CA PRO A 579 15.91 10.95 -4.05
C PRO A 579 14.61 11.41 -4.72
N SER A 580 13.71 10.49 -5.06
CA SER A 580 12.59 10.75 -5.96
C SER A 580 11.20 10.46 -5.38
N LEU A 581 11.10 9.79 -4.22
CA LEU A 581 9.81 9.53 -3.57
C LEU A 581 9.14 10.85 -3.14
N SER A 582 7.81 10.93 -3.29
CA SER A 582 7.07 12.17 -3.02
C SER A 582 5.71 11.99 -2.36
N ALA A 583 5.22 10.75 -2.15
CA ALA A 583 4.00 10.58 -1.37
C ALA A 583 4.21 11.03 0.08
N ASP A 584 3.26 11.81 0.59
CA ASP A 584 3.37 12.53 1.86
C ASP A 584 3.53 11.60 3.08
N GLU A 585 2.98 10.38 3.00
CA GLU A 585 3.06 9.41 4.08
C GLU A 585 4.48 8.82 4.28
N MET A 586 5.35 8.91 3.27
CA MET A 586 6.68 8.29 3.32
C MET A 586 7.51 8.83 4.49
N VAL A 587 7.58 10.14 4.64
CA VAL A 587 8.39 10.79 5.68
C VAL A 587 7.85 10.55 7.09
N LEU A 588 6.54 10.27 7.22
CA LEU A 588 5.92 9.96 8.52
C LEU A 588 6.29 8.57 9.04
N SER A 589 6.71 7.68 8.16
CA SER A 589 6.92 6.27 8.48
C SER A 589 8.16 6.00 9.35
N SER A 590 9.17 6.89 9.32
CA SER A 590 10.42 6.67 10.06
C SER A 590 11.17 7.95 10.37
N PRO A 591 11.75 8.10 11.59
CA PRO A 591 12.66 9.20 11.91
C PRO A 591 14.04 9.07 11.21
N LEU A 592 14.34 7.93 10.60
CA LEU A 592 15.56 7.67 9.86
C LEU A 592 15.40 7.95 8.35
N TYR A 593 14.23 8.37 7.91
CA TYR A 593 13.93 8.65 6.51
C TYR A 593 14.06 10.15 6.20
N PHE A 594 14.83 10.45 5.17
CA PHE A 594 15.06 11.80 4.63
C PHE A 594 14.62 11.82 3.16
N GLN A 595 14.09 12.95 2.71
CA GLN A 595 13.54 13.10 1.36
C GLN A 595 14.09 14.35 0.67
N ILE A 596 14.58 14.18 -0.56
CA ILE A 596 15.07 15.27 -1.41
C ILE A 596 13.95 15.86 -2.26
N ALA A 597 13.18 14.98 -2.91
CA ALA A 597 12.09 15.43 -3.78
C ALA A 597 11.00 16.15 -2.98
N PRO A 598 10.38 17.20 -3.55
CA PRO A 598 9.22 17.82 -2.95
C PRO A 598 8.08 16.82 -2.72
N PRO A 599 7.31 16.94 -1.65
CA PRO A 599 6.14 16.10 -1.41
C PRO A 599 5.01 16.45 -2.40
N ASN A 600 4.07 15.50 -2.60
CA ASN A 600 3.01 15.65 -3.59
C ASN A 600 2.14 16.89 -3.36
N HIS A 601 1.82 17.23 -2.10
CA HIS A 601 1.06 18.45 -1.81
C HIS A 601 1.76 19.72 -2.29
N ALA A 602 3.09 19.81 -2.19
CA ALA A 602 3.85 20.97 -2.68
C ALA A 602 3.86 21.04 -4.22
N ILE A 603 3.84 19.89 -4.88
CA ILE A 603 3.68 19.80 -6.33
C ILE A 603 2.27 20.26 -6.73
N ALA A 604 1.24 19.83 -6.03
CA ALA A 604 -0.15 20.26 -6.26
C ALA A 604 -0.34 21.77 -6.07
N ASP A 605 0.26 22.36 -5.02
CA ASP A 605 0.29 23.80 -4.80
C ASP A 605 0.95 24.57 -5.97
N MET A 606 2.06 24.04 -6.52
CA MET A 606 2.69 24.63 -7.71
C MET A 606 1.77 24.56 -8.93
N ILE A 607 1.10 23.44 -9.15
CA ILE A 607 0.16 23.26 -10.27
C ILE A 607 -1.01 24.23 -10.14
N GLU A 608 -1.54 24.43 -8.93
CA GLU A 608 -2.58 25.44 -8.66
C GLU A 608 -2.12 26.85 -9.08
N GLN A 609 -0.94 27.26 -8.64
CA GLN A 609 -0.37 28.56 -8.97
C GLN A 609 -0.10 28.70 -10.46
N TYR A 610 0.40 27.65 -11.12
CA TYR A 610 0.58 27.63 -12.57
C TYR A 610 -0.76 27.86 -13.30
N LEU A 611 -1.79 27.09 -12.99
CA LEU A 611 -3.12 27.23 -13.61
C LEU A 611 -3.72 28.61 -13.37
N ASN A 612 -3.49 29.20 -12.21
CA ASN A 612 -3.94 30.54 -11.89
C ASN A 612 -3.16 31.64 -12.66
N SER A 613 -1.94 31.36 -13.09
CA SER A 613 -1.13 32.27 -13.91
C SER A 613 -1.50 32.25 -15.40
N LEU A 614 -2.24 31.25 -15.86
CA LEU A 614 -2.59 31.11 -17.28
C LEU A 614 -3.84 31.94 -17.64
N PRO A 615 -3.74 32.83 -18.65
CA PRO A 615 -4.90 33.58 -19.12
C PRO A 615 -5.93 32.65 -19.79
N GLY A 616 -7.22 32.84 -19.48
CA GLY A 616 -8.33 32.08 -20.08
C GLY A 616 -8.52 30.66 -19.53
N VAL A 617 -7.80 30.27 -18.48
CA VAL A 617 -7.96 28.97 -17.79
C VAL A 617 -8.76 29.12 -16.49
N ALA A 618 -8.97 30.36 -16.02
CA ALA A 618 -9.79 30.62 -14.85
C ALA A 618 -11.23 30.12 -15.08
N GLY A 619 -11.74 29.31 -14.14
CA GLY A 619 -13.10 28.75 -14.19
C GLY A 619 -13.27 27.49 -15.06
N ARG A 620 -12.23 27.04 -15.80
CA ARG A 620 -12.28 25.74 -16.48
C ARG A 620 -12.27 24.61 -15.45
N GLY A 621 -13.06 23.56 -15.70
CA GLY A 621 -13.02 22.33 -14.91
C GLY A 621 -11.67 21.64 -15.00
N VAL A 622 -11.36 20.82 -14.01
CA VAL A 622 -10.16 19.97 -14.00
C VAL A 622 -10.58 18.50 -13.89
N ARG A 623 -10.07 17.69 -14.77
CA ARG A 623 -10.28 16.24 -14.76
C ARG A 623 -9.00 15.54 -14.40
N ILE A 624 -9.01 14.83 -13.25
CA ILE A 624 -7.89 14.08 -12.75
C ILE A 624 -8.05 12.62 -13.18
N PHE A 625 -7.07 12.09 -13.88
CA PHE A 625 -7.04 10.72 -14.35
C PHE A 625 -5.99 9.93 -13.59
N HIS A 626 -6.42 8.93 -12.83
CA HIS A 626 -5.52 8.05 -12.10
C HIS A 626 -6.08 6.62 -12.00
N ARG A 627 -5.21 5.65 -11.78
CA ARG A 627 -5.62 4.25 -11.59
C ARG A 627 -5.96 3.99 -10.13
N PRO A 628 -7.08 3.34 -9.80
CA PRO A 628 -7.47 3.05 -8.43
C PRO A 628 -6.68 1.86 -7.86
N ASP A 629 -5.40 2.06 -7.53
CA ASP A 629 -4.56 1.09 -6.84
C ASP A 629 -4.27 1.57 -5.41
N PRO A 630 -4.92 1.01 -4.38
CA PRO A 630 -4.69 1.45 -2.99
C PRO A 630 -3.29 1.08 -2.47
N THR A 631 -2.51 0.32 -3.22
CA THR A 631 -1.11 0.01 -2.89
C THR A 631 -0.13 1.02 -3.48
N ASP A 632 -0.56 1.82 -4.45
CA ASP A 632 0.21 2.89 -5.05
C ASP A 632 -0.06 4.21 -4.35
N LEU A 633 0.76 4.50 -3.34
CA LEU A 633 0.61 5.70 -2.51
C LEU A 633 0.92 6.99 -3.28
N TYR A 634 1.84 6.93 -4.26
CA TYR A 634 2.16 8.09 -5.09
C TYR A 634 0.94 8.60 -5.85
N THR A 635 0.33 7.72 -6.63
CA THR A 635 -0.83 8.05 -7.47
C THR A 635 -2.04 8.47 -6.62
N THR A 636 -2.32 7.69 -5.55
CA THR A 636 -3.47 7.95 -4.68
C THR A 636 -3.33 9.28 -3.92
N ASN A 637 -2.13 9.57 -3.42
CA ASN A 637 -1.88 10.83 -2.70
C ASN A 637 -1.87 12.02 -3.67
N MET A 638 -1.22 11.91 -4.84
CA MET A 638 -1.23 12.98 -5.84
C MET A 638 -2.65 13.33 -6.28
N ALA A 639 -3.49 12.34 -6.57
CA ALA A 639 -4.89 12.58 -6.94
C ALA A 639 -5.65 13.29 -5.81
N ALA A 640 -5.44 12.90 -4.56
CA ALA A 640 -6.06 13.54 -3.40
C ALA A 640 -5.58 15.01 -3.21
N ASP A 641 -4.27 15.25 -3.35
CA ASP A 641 -3.70 16.59 -3.17
C ASP A 641 -4.14 17.55 -4.26
N LEU A 642 -4.35 17.06 -5.50
CA LEU A 642 -4.87 17.87 -6.59
C LEU A 642 -6.29 18.42 -6.36
N HIS A 643 -7.04 17.91 -5.37
CA HIS A 643 -8.31 18.53 -4.96
C HIS A 643 -8.14 19.96 -4.43
N ILE A 644 -6.91 20.40 -4.13
CA ILE A 644 -6.61 21.81 -3.82
C ILE A 644 -7.05 22.75 -4.96
N LEU A 645 -7.04 22.27 -6.20
CA LEU A 645 -7.44 23.03 -7.38
C LEU A 645 -8.89 23.54 -7.33
N ALA A 646 -9.74 22.92 -6.47
CA ALA A 646 -11.10 23.40 -6.21
C ALA A 646 -11.15 24.75 -5.48
N ARG A 647 -10.08 25.15 -4.76
CA ARG A 647 -10.01 26.44 -4.05
C ARG A 647 -10.18 27.63 -4.99
N GLY A 648 -9.76 27.51 -6.26
CA GLY A 648 -9.95 28.51 -7.30
C GLY A 648 -11.36 28.57 -7.89
N GLY A 649 -12.36 27.90 -7.30
CA GLY A 649 -13.73 27.81 -7.81
C GLY A 649 -13.90 26.88 -9.02
N ARG A 650 -12.89 26.06 -9.31
CA ARG A 650 -12.93 25.07 -10.39
C ARG A 650 -13.73 23.84 -9.98
N THR A 651 -14.48 23.31 -10.92
CA THR A 651 -15.11 21.99 -10.75
C THR A 651 -14.03 20.90 -10.93
N ILE A 652 -13.91 20.00 -9.95
CA ILE A 652 -13.01 18.88 -10.01
C ILE A 652 -13.82 17.62 -10.33
N TRP A 653 -13.42 16.96 -11.38
CA TRP A 653 -13.83 15.60 -11.66
C TRP A 653 -12.65 14.68 -11.37
N ASP A 654 -12.80 13.80 -10.39
CA ASP A 654 -11.84 12.79 -10.00
C ASP A 654 -12.41 11.44 -10.41
N GLY A 655 -11.88 10.88 -11.48
CA GLY A 655 -12.31 9.62 -12.06
C GLY A 655 -11.22 8.57 -11.93
N SER A 656 -11.46 7.60 -11.05
CA SER A 656 -10.73 6.35 -11.14
C SER A 656 -11.14 5.66 -12.44
N TRP A 657 -10.24 5.48 -13.37
CA TRP A 657 -10.53 4.91 -14.68
C TRP A 657 -9.80 3.59 -14.92
N ASP A 658 -10.50 2.68 -15.60
CA ASP A 658 -9.86 1.67 -16.41
C ASP A 658 -9.52 2.33 -17.77
N VAL A 659 -8.28 2.19 -18.22
CA VAL A 659 -7.72 2.76 -19.46
C VAL A 659 -8.66 2.65 -20.68
N ARG A 660 -9.53 1.65 -20.69
CA ARG A 660 -10.50 1.39 -21.77
C ARG A 660 -11.78 2.22 -21.69
N GLU A 661 -12.07 2.81 -20.53
CA GLU A 661 -13.36 3.46 -20.24
C GLU A 661 -13.25 4.96 -19.93
N ALA A 662 -12.03 5.51 -19.82
CA ALA A 662 -11.78 6.87 -19.34
C ALA A 662 -12.57 7.97 -20.08
N PHE A 663 -12.95 7.71 -21.32
CA PHE A 663 -13.65 8.65 -22.16
C PHE A 663 -14.94 8.06 -22.81
N THR A 664 -15.46 6.96 -22.29
CA THR A 664 -16.69 6.32 -22.80
C THR A 664 -17.90 6.72 -21.96
N GLY A 665 -18.70 7.64 -22.44
CA GLY A 665 -19.98 8.06 -21.84
C GLY A 665 -20.52 9.33 -22.47
N ALA A 666 -21.83 9.56 -22.37
CA ALA A 666 -22.51 10.73 -22.95
C ALA A 666 -22.05 12.08 -22.36
N ASP A 667 -21.43 12.06 -21.16
CA ASP A 667 -20.94 13.24 -20.46
C ASP A 667 -19.50 13.65 -20.84
N ASN A 668 -18.86 12.99 -21.79
CA ASN A 668 -17.44 13.19 -22.10
C ASN A 668 -17.14 14.13 -23.27
N THR A 669 -18.14 14.64 -23.99
CA THR A 669 -17.90 15.61 -25.08
C THR A 669 -17.33 16.93 -24.54
N ASP A 670 -17.69 17.34 -23.35
CA ASP A 670 -17.19 18.57 -22.71
C ASP A 670 -15.83 18.34 -21.98
N ALA A 671 -15.41 17.10 -21.85
CA ALA A 671 -14.16 16.75 -21.17
C ALA A 671 -12.92 17.36 -21.84
N CYS A 672 -12.95 17.51 -23.16
CA CYS A 672 -11.83 18.04 -23.93
C CYS A 672 -11.64 19.55 -23.76
N ASP A 673 -12.64 20.28 -23.24
CA ASP A 673 -12.56 21.69 -22.91
C ASP A 673 -12.00 21.96 -21.50
N ASP A 674 -12.02 20.96 -20.62
CA ASP A 674 -11.44 21.02 -19.30
C ASP A 674 -9.90 20.97 -19.31
N VAL A 675 -9.29 21.23 -18.16
CA VAL A 675 -7.88 20.91 -17.93
C VAL A 675 -7.80 19.42 -17.61
N LEU A 676 -7.04 18.68 -18.41
CA LEU A 676 -6.83 17.25 -18.21
C LEU A 676 -5.55 17.03 -17.44
N PHE A 677 -5.62 16.39 -16.28
CA PHE A 677 -4.47 16.06 -15.46
C PHE A 677 -4.27 14.55 -15.40
N PHE A 678 -3.11 14.06 -15.84
CA PHE A 678 -2.72 12.68 -15.69
C PHE A 678 -1.88 12.51 -14.43
N ALA A 679 -2.43 11.82 -13.41
CA ALA A 679 -1.78 11.45 -12.16
C ALA A 679 -1.57 9.93 -12.13
N GLY A 680 -0.56 9.42 -12.83
CA GLY A 680 -0.36 7.99 -13.00
C GLY A 680 1.09 7.59 -13.16
N ARG A 681 1.33 6.38 -13.61
CA ARG A 681 2.68 5.88 -13.89
C ARG A 681 3.06 6.09 -15.35
N ASP A 682 4.34 6.35 -15.61
CA ASP A 682 4.86 6.53 -16.98
C ASP A 682 4.55 5.36 -17.92
N SER A 683 4.42 4.16 -17.37
CA SER A 683 4.02 2.96 -18.13
C SER A 683 2.55 2.98 -18.59
N GLU A 684 1.69 3.76 -17.94
CA GLU A 684 0.26 3.88 -18.24
C GLU A 684 -0.04 5.03 -19.20
N PHE A 685 0.89 5.99 -19.31
CA PHE A 685 0.72 7.21 -20.08
C PHE A 685 0.48 6.95 -21.59
N PRO A 686 1.16 6.01 -22.27
CA PRO A 686 0.86 5.68 -23.68
C PRO A 686 -0.58 5.25 -23.91
N ASP A 687 -1.14 4.42 -23.03
CA ASP A 687 -2.51 3.96 -23.12
C ASP A 687 -3.51 5.10 -22.87
N PHE A 688 -3.19 5.98 -21.93
CA PHE A 688 -3.95 7.20 -21.68
C PHE A 688 -3.97 8.09 -22.92
N LEU A 689 -2.80 8.38 -23.54
CA LEU A 689 -2.71 9.18 -24.75
C LEU A 689 -3.52 8.57 -25.90
N GLN A 690 -3.49 7.27 -26.08
CA GLN A 690 -4.29 6.60 -27.08
C GLN A 690 -5.80 6.78 -26.84
N SER A 691 -6.24 6.71 -25.57
CA SER A 691 -7.63 6.94 -25.20
C SER A 691 -8.02 8.40 -25.41
N LEU A 692 -7.16 9.34 -25.02
CA LEU A 692 -7.34 10.77 -25.25
C LEU A 692 -7.43 11.12 -26.74
N ASN A 693 -6.57 10.54 -27.59
CA ASN A 693 -6.59 10.77 -29.02
C ASN A 693 -7.89 10.28 -29.66
N ARG A 694 -8.44 9.16 -29.15
CA ARG A 694 -9.76 8.66 -29.62
C ARG A 694 -10.92 9.55 -29.19
N ALA A 695 -10.86 10.08 -27.97
CA ALA A 695 -11.96 10.86 -27.40
C ALA A 695 -12.01 12.29 -27.93
N CYS A 696 -10.85 12.99 -27.96
CA CYS A 696 -10.77 14.40 -28.30
C CYS A 696 -10.29 14.67 -29.74
N GLY A 697 -10.00 13.63 -30.55
CA GLY A 697 -9.58 13.80 -31.95
C GLY A 697 -8.44 14.80 -32.09
N ASP A 698 -8.56 15.80 -32.94
CA ASP A 698 -7.57 16.86 -33.15
C ASP A 698 -7.84 18.10 -32.30
N GLN A 699 -8.81 18.06 -31.38
CA GLN A 699 -9.10 19.18 -30.49
C GLN A 699 -7.88 19.49 -29.61
N ARG A 700 -7.55 20.79 -29.53
CA ARG A 700 -6.44 21.25 -28.69
C ARG A 700 -6.86 21.25 -27.22
N VAL A 701 -6.31 20.33 -26.46
CA VAL A 701 -6.56 20.17 -25.02
C VAL A 701 -5.41 20.75 -24.19
N LEU A 702 -5.70 21.24 -23.00
CA LEU A 702 -4.66 21.55 -22.00
C LEU A 702 -4.38 20.28 -21.20
N LEU A 703 -3.32 19.56 -21.59
CA LEU A 703 -2.88 18.33 -20.94
C LEU A 703 -1.73 18.65 -20.00
N ILE A 704 -1.92 18.30 -18.72
CA ILE A 704 -0.89 18.38 -17.68
C ILE A 704 -0.64 16.98 -17.16
N ALA A 705 0.61 16.66 -16.83
CA ALA A 705 0.97 15.39 -16.24
C ALA A 705 1.90 15.56 -15.04
N ASP A 706 1.93 14.56 -14.19
CA ASP A 706 2.82 14.51 -13.03
C ASP A 706 4.29 14.22 -13.44
N ASP A 707 5.18 14.13 -12.46
CA ASP A 707 6.62 13.92 -12.67
C ASP A 707 6.96 12.52 -13.22
N SER A 708 6.09 11.54 -13.08
CA SER A 708 6.33 10.21 -13.63
C SER A 708 6.48 10.23 -15.14
N VAL A 709 5.76 11.13 -15.81
CA VAL A 709 5.79 11.28 -17.28
C VAL A 709 7.13 11.79 -17.81
N ASN A 710 7.98 12.35 -16.96
CA ASN A 710 9.33 12.74 -17.34
C ASN A 710 10.11 11.56 -17.97
N ARG A 711 9.98 10.35 -17.43
CA ARG A 711 10.61 9.13 -17.97
C ARG A 711 10.07 8.73 -19.34
N PHE A 712 8.76 8.90 -19.55
CA PHE A 712 8.18 8.69 -20.87
C PHE A 712 8.76 9.72 -21.86
N MET A 713 8.83 10.98 -21.47
CA MET A 713 9.37 12.06 -22.28
C MET A 713 10.88 11.93 -22.54
N ALA A 714 11.63 11.30 -21.64
CA ALA A 714 13.04 10.98 -21.82
C ALA A 714 13.27 9.91 -22.90
N SER A 715 12.31 9.02 -23.17
CA SER A 715 12.43 7.93 -24.16
C SER A 715 11.81 8.30 -25.49
N ALA A 716 12.64 8.53 -26.53
CA ALA A 716 12.12 8.82 -27.87
C ALA A 716 11.45 7.60 -28.51
N ASP A 717 11.84 6.37 -28.18
CA ASP A 717 11.14 5.17 -28.68
C ASP A 717 9.72 5.10 -28.16
N ARG A 718 9.50 5.42 -26.88
CA ARG A 718 8.16 5.50 -26.30
C ARG A 718 7.34 6.62 -26.92
N ARG A 719 7.93 7.81 -27.10
CA ARG A 719 7.28 8.93 -27.78
C ARG A 719 6.93 8.60 -29.22
N ARG A 720 7.87 7.97 -29.97
CA ARG A 720 7.63 7.49 -31.33
C ARG A 720 6.49 6.49 -31.40
N ALA A 721 6.46 5.54 -30.46
CA ALA A 721 5.40 4.53 -30.38
C ALA A 721 4.03 5.16 -30.09
N ALA A 722 3.96 6.17 -29.23
CA ALA A 722 2.74 6.90 -28.93
C ALA A 722 2.26 7.78 -30.10
N ASN A 723 3.18 8.25 -30.95
CA ASN A 723 2.94 9.03 -32.17
C ASN A 723 1.89 10.15 -31.98
N SER A 724 2.04 10.94 -30.92
CA SER A 724 1.08 11.99 -30.57
C SER A 724 1.65 13.38 -30.85
N ALA A 725 0.94 14.15 -31.67
CA ALA A 725 1.27 15.55 -31.97
C ALA A 725 0.71 16.55 -30.93
N ARG A 726 0.21 16.07 -29.80
CA ARG A 726 -0.38 16.93 -28.78
C ARG A 726 0.64 17.70 -27.98
N PRO A 727 0.32 18.93 -27.56
CA PRO A 727 1.11 19.64 -26.57
C PRO A 727 0.96 18.97 -25.21
N LEU A 728 2.00 19.04 -24.40
CA LEU A 728 2.04 18.50 -23.05
C LEU A 728 2.79 19.44 -22.12
N VAL A 729 2.27 19.64 -20.92
CA VAL A 729 2.98 20.24 -19.79
C VAL A 729 3.13 19.17 -18.72
N TYR A 730 4.31 19.04 -18.12
CA TYR A 730 4.54 18.01 -17.12
C TYR A 730 5.50 18.49 -16.03
N VAL A 731 5.38 17.92 -14.85
CA VAL A 731 6.22 18.24 -13.69
C VAL A 731 7.62 17.64 -13.85
N ALA A 732 8.66 18.36 -13.44
CA ALA A 732 10.04 17.88 -13.36
C ALA A 732 10.70 18.32 -12.06
N LYS A 733 11.11 17.36 -11.23
CA LYS A 733 11.72 17.57 -9.91
C LYS A 733 13.17 18.04 -10.00
N ALA A 734 13.82 17.86 -11.15
CA ALA A 734 15.17 18.35 -11.46
C ALA A 734 15.19 19.17 -12.74
N SER A 735 14.18 20.01 -12.98
CA SER A 735 13.99 20.81 -14.18
C SER A 735 15.15 21.78 -14.51
N LEU A 736 16.06 22.06 -13.55
CA LEU A 736 17.28 22.82 -13.77
C LEU A 736 18.36 22.03 -14.51
N VAL A 737 18.25 20.69 -14.53
CA VAL A 737 19.23 19.80 -15.16
C VAL A 737 18.74 19.43 -16.55
N THR A 738 19.08 20.27 -17.53
CA THR A 738 18.81 20.05 -18.96
C THR A 738 20.09 20.27 -19.75
N CYS A 739 20.20 19.67 -20.94
CA CYS A 739 21.40 19.87 -21.79
C CYS A 739 21.58 21.34 -22.23
N ARG A 740 20.48 22.09 -22.32
CA ARG A 740 20.51 23.54 -22.58
C ARG A 740 21.23 24.32 -21.47
N ASN A 741 21.14 23.86 -20.23
CA ASN A 741 21.74 24.51 -19.05
C ASN A 741 23.18 24.05 -18.76
N ARG A 742 23.74 23.16 -19.61
CA ARG A 742 25.16 22.77 -19.49
C ARG A 742 26.07 24.01 -19.52
N GLY A 743 26.97 24.09 -18.57
CA GLY A 743 27.87 25.24 -18.45
C GLY A 743 27.26 26.50 -17.85
N GLN A 744 25.97 26.48 -17.48
CA GLN A 744 25.32 27.59 -16.77
C GLN A 744 25.01 27.19 -15.32
N GLY A 745 25.20 28.12 -14.40
CA GLY A 745 24.84 27.94 -13.01
C GLY A 745 26.01 27.81 -12.03
N ARG A 746 25.72 27.37 -10.83
CA ARG A 746 26.69 27.28 -9.71
C ARG A 746 27.62 26.07 -9.87
N ARG A 747 28.71 26.08 -9.12
CA ARG A 747 29.80 25.09 -9.17
C ARG A 747 29.31 23.64 -9.09
N SER A 748 28.35 23.34 -8.21
CA SER A 748 27.80 21.98 -8.04
C SER A 748 27.14 21.43 -9.32
N ARG A 749 26.44 22.27 -10.08
CA ARG A 749 25.82 21.89 -11.35
C ARG A 749 26.85 21.71 -12.44
N VAL A 750 27.83 22.62 -12.52
CA VAL A 750 28.95 22.53 -13.48
C VAL A 750 29.75 21.25 -13.24
N GLU A 751 30.04 20.93 -11.97
CA GLU A 751 30.72 19.70 -11.57
C GLU A 751 29.92 18.46 -11.96
N PHE A 752 28.63 18.43 -11.69
CA PHE A 752 27.74 17.34 -12.12
C PHE A 752 27.81 17.11 -13.64
N TYR A 753 27.71 18.18 -14.46
CA TYR A 753 27.82 18.02 -15.93
C TYR A 753 29.23 17.62 -16.38
N HIS A 754 30.29 18.10 -15.73
CA HIS A 754 31.63 17.67 -16.00
C HIS A 754 31.78 16.17 -15.79
N LEU A 755 31.37 15.67 -14.63
CA LEU A 755 31.37 14.24 -14.34
C LEU A 755 30.54 13.46 -15.35
N ALA A 756 29.32 13.91 -15.63
CA ALA A 756 28.42 13.25 -16.59
C ALA A 756 28.97 13.19 -18.03
N THR A 757 29.90 14.04 -18.40
CA THR A 757 30.53 14.06 -19.73
C THR A 757 31.88 13.38 -19.80
N THR A 758 32.58 13.19 -18.66
CA THR A 758 33.93 12.64 -18.59
C THR A 758 33.98 11.16 -18.22
N VAL A 759 32.97 10.66 -17.55
CA VAL A 759 33.05 9.37 -16.85
C VAL A 759 33.18 8.15 -17.75
N ASP A 760 32.60 8.12 -18.91
CA ASP A 760 32.88 7.05 -19.87
C ASP A 760 32.29 7.35 -21.25
N PRO A 761 33.14 7.60 -22.27
CA PRO A 761 32.64 7.79 -23.63
C PRO A 761 31.98 6.54 -24.21
N ASP A 762 32.22 5.36 -23.64
CA ASP A 762 31.68 4.09 -24.11
C ASP A 762 30.31 3.76 -23.51
N ILE A 763 29.86 4.48 -22.46
CA ILE A 763 28.48 4.41 -22.00
C ILE A 763 27.67 5.49 -22.72
N PRO A 764 26.87 5.09 -23.68
CA PRO A 764 26.20 5.99 -24.59
C PRO A 764 25.23 6.98 -23.91
N SER A 765 24.61 6.57 -22.78
CA SER A 765 23.68 7.41 -22.00
C SER A 765 24.34 8.67 -21.40
N TRP A 766 25.65 8.67 -21.26
CA TRP A 766 26.42 9.74 -20.60
C TRP A 766 26.79 10.87 -21.56
N ASN A 767 26.69 10.62 -22.84
CA ASN A 767 26.88 11.63 -23.89
C ASN A 767 25.52 12.16 -24.41
N ALA A 768 24.49 12.05 -23.60
CA ALA A 768 23.11 12.43 -23.95
C ALA A 768 23.00 13.87 -24.47
N CYS A 769 23.83 14.78 -23.95
CA CYS A 769 23.82 16.16 -24.44
C CYS A 769 24.46 16.36 -25.82
N ALA A 770 25.32 15.47 -26.28
CA ALA A 770 25.86 15.55 -27.67
C ALA A 770 24.82 15.18 -28.71
N GLU A 771 23.84 14.36 -28.33
CA GLU A 771 22.74 13.97 -29.21
C GLU A 771 21.57 14.98 -29.19
N ALA A 772 21.48 15.84 -28.15
CA ALA A 772 20.38 16.80 -27.99
C ALA A 772 20.22 17.78 -29.15
N ASP A 773 21.31 18.09 -29.85
CA ASP A 773 21.33 19.01 -31.00
C ASP A 773 20.84 18.36 -32.30
N LYS A 774 20.60 17.04 -32.30
CA LYS A 774 20.11 16.31 -33.49
C LYS A 774 18.58 16.23 -33.48
N PRO A 775 17.92 16.14 -34.64
CA PRO A 775 16.50 15.85 -34.75
C PRO A 775 16.14 14.58 -34.00
N LEU A 776 14.97 14.54 -33.36
CA LEU A 776 14.48 13.39 -32.56
C LEU A 776 14.52 12.08 -33.36
N GLY A 777 14.23 12.16 -34.69
CA GLY A 777 14.26 11.01 -35.58
C GLY A 777 15.66 10.48 -35.90
N GLU A 778 16.72 11.29 -35.73
CA GLU A 778 18.11 10.98 -36.07
C GLU A 778 18.97 10.64 -34.84
N ARG A 779 18.43 10.82 -33.63
CA ARG A 779 19.14 10.52 -32.38
C ARG A 779 19.37 9.03 -32.26
N VAL A 780 20.64 8.64 -32.24
CA VAL A 780 21.04 7.22 -32.08
C VAL A 780 20.82 6.76 -30.63
N GLN A 781 20.88 7.72 -29.70
CA GLN A 781 20.68 7.49 -28.29
C GLN A 781 19.73 8.52 -27.74
N LEU A 782 18.80 8.01 -27.05
CA LEU A 782 17.53 8.64 -26.85
C LEU A 782 17.23 8.90 -25.36
N HIS A 783 18.30 8.94 -24.56
CA HIS A 783 18.18 9.19 -23.14
C HIS A 783 18.84 10.53 -22.82
N PRO A 784 18.09 11.64 -22.76
CA PRO A 784 18.56 12.83 -22.10
C PRO A 784 18.93 12.49 -20.66
N LEU A 785 19.78 13.31 -20.02
CA LEU A 785 20.04 13.21 -18.59
C LEU A 785 18.69 13.19 -17.86
N GLY A 786 18.32 12.02 -17.36
CA GLY A 786 17.08 11.85 -16.63
C GLY A 786 17.13 12.61 -15.30
N GLU A 787 16.00 13.08 -14.83
CA GLU A 787 15.93 13.83 -13.57
C GLU A 787 16.44 13.00 -12.37
N ARG A 788 16.24 11.67 -12.41
CA ARG A 788 16.68 10.80 -11.32
C ARG A 788 18.17 10.70 -11.19
N VAL A 789 18.93 10.86 -12.29
CA VAL A 789 20.40 10.90 -12.24
C VAL A 789 20.87 12.01 -11.31
N ALA A 790 20.35 13.23 -11.46
CA ALA A 790 20.71 14.36 -10.63
C ALA A 790 20.20 14.22 -9.19
N LEU A 791 18.98 13.76 -9.02
CA LEU A 791 18.39 13.57 -7.67
C LEU A 791 19.16 12.53 -6.86
N THR A 792 19.56 11.43 -7.49
CA THR A 792 20.32 10.36 -6.83
C THR A 792 21.76 10.76 -6.57
N TYR A 793 22.39 11.49 -7.50
CA TYR A 793 23.68 12.12 -7.29
C TYR A 793 23.68 13.02 -6.04
N ASP A 794 22.68 13.90 -5.94
CA ASP A 794 22.50 14.80 -4.79
C ASP A 794 22.24 14.03 -3.49
N ALA A 795 21.49 12.92 -3.55
CA ALA A 795 21.22 12.06 -2.40
C ALA A 795 22.51 11.41 -1.83
N VAL A 796 23.39 10.94 -2.70
CA VAL A 796 24.72 10.46 -2.29
C VAL A 796 25.54 11.60 -1.68
N GLY A 797 25.45 12.81 -2.25
CA GLY A 797 26.10 14.02 -1.74
C GLY A 797 25.74 14.32 -0.28
N LEU A 798 24.52 14.04 0.18
CA LEU A 798 24.14 14.17 1.59
C LEU A 798 24.90 13.18 2.48
N PHE A 799 25.05 11.92 2.05
CA PHE A 799 25.84 10.93 2.79
C PHE A 799 27.32 11.28 2.81
N VAL A 800 27.89 11.75 1.69
CA VAL A 800 29.28 12.22 1.62
C VAL A 800 29.51 13.34 2.62
N ARG A 801 28.66 14.38 2.64
CA ARG A 801 28.70 15.47 3.62
C ARG A 801 28.58 14.99 5.05
N ALA A 802 27.66 14.06 5.31
CA ALA A 802 27.50 13.49 6.64
C ALA A 802 28.79 12.80 7.12
N VAL A 803 29.44 12.01 6.27
CA VAL A 803 30.71 11.36 6.59
C VAL A 803 31.84 12.38 6.74
N GLN A 804 31.93 13.40 5.87
CA GLN A 804 32.91 14.49 5.97
C GLN A 804 32.77 15.28 7.28
N SER A 805 31.55 15.46 7.78
CA SER A 805 31.32 16.16 9.05
C SER A 805 31.82 15.41 10.29
N LEU A 806 32.12 14.11 10.16
CA LEU A 806 32.72 13.30 11.22
C LEU A 806 34.24 13.51 11.35
N ALA A 807 34.87 14.19 10.37
CA ALA A 807 36.31 14.49 10.42
C ALA A 807 36.60 15.58 11.50
N PRO A 808 37.76 15.55 12.14
CA PRO A 808 38.17 16.59 13.06
C PRO A 808 38.22 17.97 12.40
N ALA A 809 37.58 18.97 12.99
CA ALA A 809 37.34 20.28 12.41
C ALA A 809 38.63 21.11 12.07
N VAL A 810 39.82 20.65 12.50
CA VAL A 810 41.06 21.43 12.45
C VAL A 810 41.83 21.29 11.15
N SER A 811 41.64 20.20 10.37
CA SER A 811 42.44 19.97 9.16
C SER A 811 41.68 19.55 7.90
N GLY A 812 40.43 19.12 8.01
CA GLY A 812 39.67 18.60 6.87
C GLY A 812 40.31 17.37 6.22
N VAL A 813 41.43 16.89 6.72
CA VAL A 813 42.18 15.73 6.22
C VAL A 813 42.08 14.60 7.24
N TRP A 814 41.78 13.41 6.77
CA TRP A 814 41.83 12.23 7.62
C TRP A 814 43.29 11.77 7.82
N THR A 815 43.79 12.02 9.00
CA THR A 815 45.12 11.56 9.43
C THR A 815 45.09 10.21 10.12
N GLU A 816 43.89 9.83 10.63
CA GLU A 816 43.65 8.56 11.30
C GLU A 816 42.33 7.97 10.84
N PRO A 817 42.17 6.63 10.83
CA PRO A 817 40.92 5.97 10.47
C PRO A 817 39.78 6.43 11.42
N ILE A 818 38.67 6.90 10.84
CA ILE A 818 37.47 7.27 11.58
C ILE A 818 36.50 6.12 11.56
N PRO A 819 35.87 5.71 12.68
CA PRO A 819 34.82 4.74 12.70
C PRO A 819 33.52 5.34 12.09
N VAL A 820 33.26 5.05 10.83
CA VAL A 820 32.01 5.45 10.17
C VAL A 820 30.96 4.39 10.44
N SER A 821 29.82 4.81 11.01
CA SER A 821 28.70 3.93 11.31
C SER A 821 27.36 4.56 10.93
N ALA A 822 26.34 3.73 10.75
CA ALA A 822 24.98 4.20 10.46
C ALA A 822 24.46 5.20 11.50
N ALA A 823 24.75 4.97 12.78
CA ALA A 823 24.33 5.87 13.85
C ALA A 823 25.03 7.25 13.80
N ALA A 824 26.34 7.28 13.49
CA ALA A 824 27.08 8.51 13.34
C ALA A 824 26.60 9.32 12.13
N VAL A 825 26.38 8.65 11.01
CA VAL A 825 25.84 9.27 9.79
C VAL A 825 24.41 9.77 10.01
N TRP A 826 23.57 9.01 10.69
CA TRP A 826 22.23 9.50 11.05
C TRP A 826 22.29 10.75 11.95
N ALA A 827 23.18 10.76 12.93
CA ALA A 827 23.34 11.94 13.78
C ALA A 827 23.72 13.18 12.97
N ALA A 828 24.61 13.03 11.98
CA ALA A 828 25.01 14.10 11.07
C ALA A 828 23.85 14.54 10.15
N LEU A 829 23.08 13.60 9.61
CA LEU A 829 21.90 13.91 8.79
C LEU A 829 20.80 14.61 9.62
N ARG A 830 20.60 14.20 10.87
CA ARG A 830 19.66 14.84 11.80
C ARG A 830 20.05 16.30 12.12
N ASP A 831 21.32 16.64 11.97
CA ASP A 831 21.80 18.00 12.20
C ASP A 831 21.69 18.93 10.98
N LEU A 832 21.26 18.42 9.82
CA LEU A 832 21.05 19.21 8.60
C LEU A 832 20.19 20.48 8.81
N PRO A 833 19.11 20.46 9.63
CA PRO A 833 18.31 21.67 9.90
C PRO A 833 19.08 22.85 10.49
N ARG A 834 20.24 22.59 11.11
CA ARG A 834 21.11 23.62 11.70
C ARG A 834 22.20 24.09 10.76
N GLN A 835 22.35 23.42 9.62
CA GLN A 835 23.35 23.76 8.62
C GLN A 835 22.76 24.73 7.59
N PRO A 836 23.58 25.53 6.92
CA PRO A 836 23.12 26.34 5.80
C PRO A 836 22.60 25.43 4.66
N ALA A 837 21.67 26.01 3.88
CA ALA A 837 21.12 25.34 2.71
C ALA A 837 22.23 24.87 1.76
N ILE A 838 22.07 23.67 1.22
CA ILE A 838 23.07 23.01 0.38
C ILE A 838 22.77 23.28 -1.08
N GLU A 839 23.71 23.88 -1.80
CA GLU A 839 23.61 23.93 -3.26
C GLU A 839 23.93 22.57 -3.86
N SER A 840 22.99 22.06 -4.64
CA SER A 840 23.09 20.76 -5.29
C SER A 840 22.87 20.89 -6.81
N SER A 841 23.06 19.78 -7.55
CA SER A 841 22.87 19.77 -8.99
C SER A 841 21.43 20.08 -9.40
N SER A 842 20.47 19.59 -8.66
CA SER A 842 19.03 19.72 -8.93
C SER A 842 18.34 20.92 -8.26
N GLY A 843 19.10 21.79 -7.58
CA GLY A 843 18.62 22.99 -6.89
C GLY A 843 19.09 23.05 -5.43
N VAL A 844 18.44 23.85 -4.62
CA VAL A 844 18.81 24.02 -3.21
C VAL A 844 18.16 22.93 -2.36
N LEU A 845 18.93 22.33 -1.47
CA LEU A 845 18.45 21.42 -0.45
C LEU A 845 18.49 22.15 0.91
N ASP A 846 17.34 22.57 1.37
CA ASP A 846 17.16 23.27 2.63
C ASP A 846 16.32 22.43 3.60
N PHE A 847 16.92 22.03 4.71
CA PHE A 847 16.27 21.26 5.76
C PHE A 847 15.94 22.12 7.00
N SER A 848 16.09 23.45 6.93
CA SER A 848 16.05 24.36 8.06
C SER A 848 14.67 24.57 8.71
N VAL A 849 13.58 24.15 8.07
CA VAL A 849 12.23 24.32 8.60
C VAL A 849 12.00 23.46 9.82
N SER A 850 11.69 24.12 10.94
CA SER A 850 11.61 23.50 12.26
C SER A 850 10.20 23.15 12.75
N GLN A 851 9.15 23.41 11.96
CA GLN A 851 7.76 23.24 12.39
C GLN A 851 7.03 22.21 11.52
N GLY A 852 6.25 21.35 12.17
CA GLY A 852 5.45 20.30 11.53
C GLY A 852 6.03 18.89 11.68
N ALA A 853 5.25 17.88 11.28
CA ALA A 853 5.59 16.46 11.39
C ALA A 853 6.82 16.05 10.55
N HIS A 854 7.21 16.87 9.57
CA HIS A 854 8.30 16.63 8.62
C HIS A 854 9.56 17.44 8.91
N ALA A 855 9.57 18.19 9.99
CA ALA A 855 10.62 19.14 10.32
C ALA A 855 12.03 18.52 10.19
N GLY A 856 12.85 19.15 9.34
CA GLY A 856 14.25 18.76 9.17
C GLY A 856 14.53 17.46 8.41
N ARG A 857 13.52 16.83 7.79
CA ARG A 857 13.70 15.57 7.06
C ARG A 857 13.27 15.60 5.59
N VAL A 858 12.60 16.67 5.17
CA VAL A 858 12.26 16.94 3.76
C VAL A 858 12.99 18.22 3.34
N ALA A 859 13.58 18.23 2.16
CA ALA A 859 14.17 19.44 1.60
C ALA A 859 13.04 20.43 1.23
N HIS A 860 13.02 21.56 1.95
CA HIS A 860 12.06 22.63 1.71
C HIS A 860 12.50 23.52 0.55
N ASP A 861 11.55 24.18 -0.06
CA ASP A 861 11.79 25.15 -1.11
C ASP A 861 12.68 24.64 -2.24
N LYS A 862 12.80 23.31 -2.34
CA LYS A 862 13.51 22.69 -3.44
C LYS A 862 12.87 23.08 -4.76
N TRP A 863 13.72 23.48 -5.70
CA TRP A 863 13.23 23.85 -7.02
C TRP A 863 12.52 22.67 -7.70
N VAL A 864 11.31 22.93 -8.18
CA VAL A 864 10.53 22.05 -9.06
C VAL A 864 9.97 22.90 -10.19
N GLY A 865 9.91 22.37 -11.40
CA GLY A 865 9.45 23.10 -12.56
C GLY A 865 8.43 22.36 -13.37
N MET A 866 7.72 23.10 -14.20
CA MET A 866 6.86 22.56 -15.24
C MET A 866 7.53 22.73 -16.60
N LEU A 867 7.71 21.63 -17.29
CA LEU A 867 8.28 21.57 -18.63
C LEU A 867 7.14 21.46 -19.65
N SER A 868 7.30 22.15 -20.78
CA SER A 868 6.34 22.15 -21.89
C SER A 868 6.98 21.65 -23.17
N VAL A 869 6.24 20.88 -23.93
CA VAL A 869 6.53 20.54 -25.32
C VAL A 869 5.33 20.89 -26.20
N GLU A 870 5.59 21.42 -27.39
CA GLU A 870 4.52 21.73 -28.34
C GLU A 870 3.89 20.46 -28.92
N GLN A 871 4.72 19.43 -29.11
CA GLN A 871 4.31 18.12 -29.58
C GLN A 871 5.07 17.03 -28.81
N ILE A 872 4.37 16.01 -28.33
CA ILE A 872 4.97 14.85 -27.64
C ILE A 872 5.94 14.13 -28.59
N TRP A 873 5.61 14.04 -29.87
CA TRP A 873 6.46 13.46 -30.90
C TRP A 873 6.44 14.29 -32.18
N ASP A 874 7.61 14.77 -32.58
CA ASP A 874 7.90 15.36 -33.89
C ASP A 874 9.31 14.90 -34.33
N PRO A 875 9.43 14.06 -35.38
CA PRO A 875 10.70 13.52 -35.78
C PRO A 875 11.68 14.61 -36.30
N SER A 876 11.17 15.73 -36.75
CA SER A 876 11.98 16.86 -37.24
C SER A 876 12.41 17.82 -36.14
N SER A 877 11.83 17.74 -34.94
CA SER A 877 12.12 18.65 -33.84
C SER A 877 13.49 18.35 -33.22
N THR A 878 14.29 19.40 -33.05
CA THR A 878 15.50 19.42 -32.21
C THR A 878 15.18 19.95 -30.81
N ALA A 879 13.94 20.42 -30.58
CA ALA A 879 13.56 21.13 -29.36
C ALA A 879 13.55 20.21 -28.14
N GLU A 880 14.31 20.60 -27.12
CA GLU A 880 14.16 20.07 -25.78
C GLU A 880 12.93 20.68 -25.10
N PRO A 881 12.34 19.97 -24.11
CA PRO A 881 11.29 20.56 -23.27
C PRO A 881 11.73 21.91 -22.69
N VAL A 882 10.83 22.88 -22.73
CA VAL A 882 11.08 24.23 -22.23
C VAL A 882 10.42 24.39 -20.86
N MET A 883 11.16 24.93 -19.89
CA MET A 883 10.58 25.27 -18.60
C MET A 883 9.66 26.49 -18.76
N VAL A 884 8.40 26.33 -18.37
CA VAL A 884 7.36 27.38 -18.48
C VAL A 884 7.03 27.99 -17.14
N TYR A 885 7.23 27.22 -16.05
CA TYR A 885 6.93 27.64 -14.69
C TYR A 885 7.85 26.95 -13.70
N GLY A 886 8.10 27.53 -12.55
CA GLY A 886 8.88 26.90 -11.50
C GLY A 886 8.66 27.51 -10.14
N CYS A 887 8.77 26.69 -9.12
CA CYS A 887 8.65 27.06 -7.72
C CYS A 887 9.88 26.60 -6.93
N GLY A 888 10.26 27.37 -5.92
CA GLY A 888 11.36 27.05 -5.02
C GLY A 888 12.60 27.92 -5.20
N ARG A 889 13.76 27.41 -4.77
CA ARG A 889 15.06 28.09 -4.81
C ARG A 889 16.00 27.38 -5.78
N ALA A 890 16.43 28.06 -6.83
CA ALA A 890 17.38 27.53 -7.79
C ALA A 890 18.82 27.67 -7.31
N THR A 891 19.10 28.69 -6.47
CA THR A 891 20.38 28.96 -5.81
C THR A 891 20.17 29.32 -4.34
N ALA A 892 21.23 29.22 -3.52
CA ALA A 892 21.14 29.55 -2.10
C ALA A 892 20.77 31.02 -1.82
N ASP A 893 21.09 31.90 -2.76
CA ASP A 893 20.82 33.34 -2.64
C ASP A 893 19.38 33.71 -3.06
N ASP A 894 18.66 32.79 -3.72
CA ASP A 894 17.27 33.03 -4.14
C ASP A 894 16.32 32.99 -2.96
N THR A 895 15.23 33.78 -3.04
CA THR A 895 14.06 33.59 -2.20
C THR A 895 13.15 32.54 -2.82
N ALA A 896 12.51 31.71 -1.98
CA ALA A 896 11.53 30.75 -2.46
C ALA A 896 10.32 31.48 -3.06
N GLN A 897 10.08 31.28 -4.35
CA GLN A 897 8.95 31.85 -5.06
C GLN A 897 8.54 31.00 -6.24
N CYS A 898 7.29 31.11 -6.63
CA CYS A 898 6.76 30.55 -7.86
C CYS A 898 6.71 31.63 -8.92
N ARG A 899 7.21 31.33 -10.13
CA ARG A 899 7.25 32.32 -11.22
C ARG A 899 7.14 31.64 -12.59
N PRO A 900 6.51 32.34 -13.56
CA PRO A 900 6.64 31.97 -14.96
C PRO A 900 8.09 32.06 -15.40
N TYR A 901 8.51 31.13 -16.21
CA TYR A 901 9.83 31.18 -16.84
C TYR A 901 9.65 31.76 -18.25
N PRO A 902 10.49 32.71 -18.68
CA PRO A 902 10.37 33.25 -20.01
C PRO A 902 10.56 32.13 -21.03
N LEU A 903 9.64 32.00 -21.98
CA LEU A 903 9.80 31.17 -23.13
C LEU A 903 11.08 31.66 -23.84
N ALA A 904 12.03 30.76 -24.11
CA ALA A 904 13.20 31.09 -24.88
C ALA A 904 12.75 31.43 -26.31
N GLY A 905 12.63 32.70 -26.63
CA GLY A 905 12.21 33.19 -27.96
C GLY A 905 11.24 34.35 -27.96
N GLY A 906 11.18 35.20 -26.88
CA GLY A 906 10.56 36.54 -26.94
C GLY A 906 11.62 37.60 -27.08
#